data_487153a7a301142701b6c55c585c11b5
#
_entry.id   487153a7a301142701b6c55c585c11b5
#
_cell.length_a   1.000
_cell.length_b   1.000
_cell.length_c   1.000
_cell.angle_alpha   90.00
_cell.angle_beta   90.00
_cell.angle_gamma   90.00
#
_symmetry.space_group_name_H-M   'P 1'
#
loop_
_entity.id
_entity.type
_entity.pdbx_description
1 polymer ?
#
loop_
_entity_poly.entity_id
_entity_poly.type
_entity_poly.pdbx_seq_one_letter_code
_entity_poly.pdbx_strand_id
1 'polypeptide(L)'
;MSALQAQQLHRCGTDEWHAEACKDHPEIKAREQQFNMQAVQPRTQLRSGVQIIPVVVHVLHNGGPENISKEQIEDALRILNRDFRRLNADTSLTRDPFKRVAADCGIEFRLAARDHLGRCSEGIVRHQTHLTENANDAIKLLSVWPTDRYFNIWVVKNIASSALGTVLGYAQFPWAGMYRTDGVIMRHDMMGSIGTAANPLGGLPRNFGRVLTHEAGHWLGLYHTFQDGCRGGDRVEDTPPVDEPNFSPCQPDAINSCTEEVPDLPDQYENYMDYSNGGCQNLFTIGQRTRMLNAIALQRSMLVSTENLMAAGVIGPVAACGPRAHFTVDQADACAGSTLRFTDLSYQYSDNINHEWEFPGGVPERSAERNPQVQYPNGGRFPVRLIVRNSLGSDTARFEDYVQIYQATPNSALGLRESFESLQPADFEMRVMQADTWRRNARVAVSGAASLMVQNNRTKRGFRYQLVSKPVDASATPAILSFRYAYMPRWNANQSGPTNDILTVRASGDCGRTWIGRFTSTGSNLATLPGSPFSYEFIPAGREAWREVNVNLSSLNASVRANMQVMIEFVSDGGNNFFLDDIRWTQTMGSNALSQEPARVYPNPATHRVQVELPAAVSGKVEITLREIAGGRTIQVYPVTGSNGPIGLDLPAGLAAGAYLLDIRSSDGSYRFLEKLLVE
;
A
#
# COMPACT_ATOMS: atom_id res chain seq x y z
N MET A 1 -19.53 -19.24 -2.32
CA MET A 1 -18.06 -19.13 -2.33
C MET A 1 -17.54 -20.13 -1.33
N SER A 2 -16.80 -21.12 -1.78
CA SER A 2 -16.34 -22.22 -0.93
C SER A 2 -15.27 -21.73 0.04
N ALA A 3 -15.12 -22.39 1.18
CA ALA A 3 -14.11 -22.11 2.20
C ALA A 3 -12.66 -22.05 1.63
N LEU A 4 -12.39 -22.72 0.50
CA LEU A 4 -11.09 -22.68 -0.20
C LEU A 4 -10.74 -21.29 -0.79
N GLN A 5 -11.71 -20.47 -1.22
CA GLN A 5 -11.43 -19.14 -1.74
C GLN A 5 -11.09 -18.10 -0.64
N ALA A 6 -11.53 -18.34 0.60
CA ALA A 6 -11.19 -17.47 1.73
C ALA A 6 -9.77 -17.73 2.28
N GLN A 7 -9.21 -18.92 2.04
CA GLN A 7 -7.89 -19.33 2.56
C GLN A 7 -6.69 -18.79 1.76
N GLN A 8 -6.85 -18.42 0.49
CA GLN A 8 -5.78 -17.83 -0.34
C GLN A 8 -5.48 -16.36 -0.04
N LEU A 9 -6.08 -15.76 0.97
CA LEU A 9 -6.04 -14.32 1.22
C LEU A 9 -4.82 -13.83 2.02
N HIS A 10 -4.00 -14.73 2.61
CA HIS A 10 -2.93 -14.35 3.54
C HIS A 10 -1.65 -15.10 3.21
N ARG A 11 -0.58 -14.38 2.84
CA ARG A 11 0.67 -15.00 2.39
C ARG A 11 1.91 -14.17 2.67
N CYS A 12 3.05 -14.84 2.69
CA CYS A 12 4.37 -14.25 2.54
C CYS A 12 4.57 -13.76 1.10
N GLY A 13 5.18 -12.59 0.94
CA GLY A 13 5.48 -12.00 -0.36
C GLY A 13 6.88 -12.29 -0.90
N THR A 14 7.68 -13.09 -0.19
CA THR A 14 9.10 -13.32 -0.49
C THR A 14 9.33 -13.96 -1.86
N ASP A 15 8.57 -14.98 -2.23
CA ASP A 15 8.70 -15.66 -3.53
C ASP A 15 8.32 -14.74 -4.68
N GLU A 16 7.23 -13.95 -4.52
CA GLU A 16 6.79 -12.95 -5.52
C GLU A 16 7.88 -11.89 -5.72
N TRP A 17 8.38 -11.35 -4.61
CA TRP A 17 9.48 -10.38 -4.63
C TRP A 17 10.73 -10.96 -5.29
N HIS A 18 11.15 -12.18 -4.92
CA HIS A 18 12.33 -12.84 -5.45
C HIS A 18 12.22 -13.11 -6.96
N ALA A 19 11.04 -13.57 -7.41
CA ALA A 19 10.78 -13.79 -8.82
C ALA A 19 10.86 -12.49 -9.64
N GLU A 20 10.35 -11.38 -9.11
CA GLU A 20 10.45 -10.06 -9.75
C GLU A 20 11.90 -9.55 -9.76
N ALA A 21 12.60 -9.65 -8.63
CA ALA A 21 14.00 -9.26 -8.51
C ALA A 21 14.91 -10.05 -9.48
N CYS A 22 14.66 -11.34 -9.68
CA CYS A 22 15.39 -12.16 -10.65
C CYS A 22 15.12 -11.78 -12.12
N LYS A 23 13.99 -11.15 -12.44
CA LYS A 23 13.74 -10.62 -13.80
C LYS A 23 14.56 -9.37 -14.07
N ASP A 24 14.62 -8.48 -13.07
CA ASP A 24 15.35 -7.21 -13.18
C ASP A 24 16.87 -7.42 -13.03
N HIS A 25 17.27 -8.45 -12.27
CA HIS A 25 18.65 -8.79 -11.92
C HIS A 25 18.92 -10.29 -12.12
N PRO A 26 19.14 -10.76 -13.37
CA PRO A 26 19.33 -12.19 -13.66
C PRO A 26 20.51 -12.84 -12.95
N GLU A 27 21.51 -12.05 -12.53
CA GLU A 27 22.67 -12.52 -11.76
C GLU A 27 22.30 -13.03 -10.36
N ILE A 28 21.11 -12.71 -9.83
CA ILE A 28 20.63 -13.23 -8.54
C ILE A 28 20.53 -14.75 -8.59
N LYS A 29 20.06 -15.34 -9.69
CA LYS A 29 19.95 -16.80 -9.85
C LYS A 29 21.29 -17.51 -9.77
N ALA A 30 22.34 -16.94 -10.34
CA ALA A 30 23.70 -17.51 -10.28
C ALA A 30 24.23 -17.47 -8.83
N ARG A 31 24.00 -16.36 -8.11
CA ARG A 31 24.37 -16.24 -6.69
C ARG A 31 23.58 -17.20 -5.81
N GLU A 32 22.31 -17.40 -6.08
CA GLU A 32 21.46 -18.38 -5.41
C GLU A 32 22.00 -19.81 -5.58
N GLN A 33 22.31 -20.20 -6.80
CA GLN A 33 22.90 -21.52 -7.10
C GLN A 33 24.23 -21.71 -6.37
N GLN A 34 25.11 -20.71 -6.40
CA GLN A 34 26.36 -20.73 -5.68
C GLN A 34 26.17 -20.88 -4.18
N PHE A 35 25.23 -20.11 -3.59
CA PHE A 35 24.89 -20.23 -2.18
C PHE A 35 24.38 -21.63 -1.85
N ASN A 36 23.44 -22.16 -2.62
CA ASN A 36 22.87 -23.49 -2.40
C ASN A 36 23.93 -24.61 -2.41
N MET A 37 24.92 -24.54 -3.31
CA MET A 37 26.03 -25.48 -3.31
C MET A 37 26.91 -25.37 -2.06
N GLN A 38 27.07 -24.19 -1.50
CA GLN A 38 27.93 -23.93 -0.34
C GLN A 38 27.24 -24.12 1.01
N ALA A 39 25.92 -23.99 1.05
CA ALA A 39 25.14 -23.97 2.29
C ALA A 39 24.82 -25.37 2.87
N VAL A 40 25.09 -26.45 2.11
CA VAL A 40 24.79 -27.85 2.50
C VAL A 40 25.74 -28.37 3.54
N GLN A 41 26.99 -27.89 3.59
CA GLN A 41 28.03 -28.45 4.45
C GLN A 41 28.14 -27.65 5.77
N PRO A 42 28.13 -28.32 6.96
CA PRO A 42 28.41 -27.65 8.23
C PRO A 42 29.82 -27.01 8.20
N ARG A 43 29.87 -25.70 8.44
CA ARG A 43 31.13 -24.97 8.50
C ARG A 43 31.67 -24.93 9.93
N THR A 44 32.90 -25.43 10.13
CA THR A 44 33.60 -25.43 11.41
C THR A 44 34.07 -24.06 11.89
N GLN A 45 33.93 -23.01 11.06
CA GLN A 45 34.39 -21.65 11.37
C GLN A 45 33.40 -20.77 12.12
N LEU A 46 32.16 -21.22 12.37
CA LEU A 46 31.25 -20.48 13.23
C LEU A 46 31.71 -20.55 14.68
N ARG A 47 31.77 -19.39 15.35
CA ARG A 47 32.07 -19.33 16.79
C ARG A 47 31.14 -20.28 17.52
N SER A 48 31.69 -21.09 18.43
CA SER A 48 30.87 -21.81 19.40
C SER A 48 30.11 -20.77 20.23
N GLY A 49 28.78 -20.82 20.25
CA GLY A 49 27.91 -19.93 21.02
C GLY A 49 26.80 -19.27 20.22
N VAL A 50 26.07 -18.42 20.89
CA VAL A 50 24.92 -17.70 20.30
C VAL A 50 25.42 -16.61 19.35
N GLN A 51 24.87 -16.59 18.15
CA GLN A 51 25.10 -15.53 17.17
C GLN A 51 24.14 -14.39 17.43
N ILE A 52 24.68 -13.24 17.87
CA ILE A 52 23.86 -12.04 18.16
C ILE A 52 23.80 -11.19 16.88
N ILE A 53 22.60 -10.77 16.52
CA ILE A 53 22.30 -9.93 15.34
C ILE A 53 21.76 -8.58 15.82
N PRO A 54 22.45 -7.46 15.55
CA PRO A 54 21.93 -6.12 15.85
C PRO A 54 20.74 -5.79 14.94
N VAL A 55 19.64 -5.30 15.53
CA VAL A 55 18.38 -5.01 14.84
C VAL A 55 18.10 -3.52 14.88
N VAL A 56 17.58 -2.99 13.78
CA VAL A 56 16.91 -1.70 13.71
C VAL A 56 15.51 -1.88 13.13
N VAL A 57 14.51 -1.28 13.78
CA VAL A 57 13.12 -1.27 13.34
C VAL A 57 12.75 0.11 12.85
N HIS A 58 12.42 0.22 11.58
CA HIS A 58 11.96 1.44 10.93
C HIS A 58 10.44 1.45 10.91
N VAL A 59 9.81 2.23 11.77
CA VAL A 59 8.36 2.41 11.82
C VAL A 59 7.98 3.51 10.84
N LEU A 60 7.42 3.12 9.70
CA LEU A 60 6.98 4.02 8.64
C LEU A 60 5.47 4.23 8.78
N HIS A 61 5.07 5.44 9.14
CA HIS A 61 3.69 5.72 9.53
C HIS A 61 3.16 7.03 8.93
N ASN A 62 1.85 7.12 8.85
CA ASN A 62 1.16 8.37 8.49
C ASN A 62 0.26 8.86 9.64
N GLY A 63 0.72 8.67 10.88
CA GLY A 63 -0.04 9.02 12.09
C GLY A 63 -1.14 8.04 12.44
N GLY A 64 -1.21 6.87 11.79
CA GLY A 64 -2.21 5.83 12.03
C GLY A 64 -1.72 4.72 12.97
N PRO A 65 -2.47 3.60 13.05
CA PRO A 65 -2.18 2.47 13.94
C PRO A 65 -0.85 1.77 13.60
N GLU A 66 -0.31 2.00 12.42
CA GLU A 66 1.01 1.49 12.00
C GLU A 66 2.18 2.14 12.75
N ASN A 67 1.94 3.25 13.47
CA ASN A 67 2.92 3.83 14.39
C ASN A 67 2.94 3.05 15.72
N ILE A 68 3.33 1.80 15.63
CA ILE A 68 3.30 0.86 16.75
C ILE A 68 4.20 1.29 17.91
N SER A 69 3.83 0.89 19.13
CA SER A 69 4.59 1.22 20.32
C SER A 69 5.93 0.47 20.43
N LYS A 70 6.82 0.95 21.27
CA LYS A 70 8.07 0.27 21.60
C LYS A 70 7.81 -1.10 22.22
N GLU A 71 6.83 -1.18 23.12
CA GLU A 71 6.44 -2.42 23.80
C GLU A 71 6.00 -3.50 22.77
N GLN A 72 5.29 -3.11 21.72
CA GLN A 72 4.91 -4.03 20.64
C GLN A 72 6.13 -4.52 19.86
N ILE A 73 7.11 -3.66 19.60
CA ILE A 73 8.38 -4.03 18.94
C ILE A 73 9.19 -4.98 19.82
N GLU A 74 9.31 -4.68 21.12
CA GLU A 74 10.01 -5.53 22.07
C GLU A 74 9.33 -6.89 22.23
N ASP A 75 7.99 -6.94 22.21
CA ASP A 75 7.22 -8.17 22.20
C ASP A 75 7.53 -9.02 20.97
N ALA A 76 7.57 -8.42 19.78
CA ALA A 76 7.90 -9.11 18.54
C ALA A 76 9.31 -9.73 18.59
N LEU A 77 10.31 -8.99 19.07
CA LEU A 77 11.68 -9.49 19.20
C LEU A 77 11.80 -10.55 20.28
N ARG A 78 11.03 -10.45 21.36
CA ARG A 78 10.97 -11.47 22.41
C ARG A 78 10.42 -12.80 21.86
N ILE A 79 9.37 -12.75 21.04
CA ILE A 79 8.82 -13.93 20.36
C ILE A 79 9.86 -14.50 19.39
N LEU A 80 10.40 -13.66 18.50
CA LEU A 80 11.44 -14.04 17.55
C LEU A 80 12.61 -14.78 18.24
N ASN A 81 13.12 -14.24 19.34
CA ASN A 81 14.20 -14.86 20.10
C ASN A 81 13.79 -16.18 20.74
N ARG A 82 12.57 -16.30 21.29
CA ARG A 82 12.07 -17.57 21.84
C ARG A 82 11.98 -18.65 20.77
N ASP A 83 11.50 -18.30 19.59
CA ASP A 83 11.36 -19.24 18.48
C ASP A 83 12.73 -19.71 17.96
N PHE A 84 13.65 -18.78 17.70
CA PHE A 84 15.01 -19.10 17.24
C PHE A 84 15.87 -19.84 18.27
N ARG A 85 15.57 -19.66 19.56
CA ARG A 85 16.24 -20.36 20.66
C ARG A 85 15.45 -21.57 21.18
N ARG A 86 14.35 -21.93 20.51
CA ARG A 86 13.47 -23.02 20.93
C ARG A 86 13.06 -22.94 22.41
N LEU A 87 12.78 -21.71 22.89
CA LEU A 87 12.33 -21.42 24.25
C LEU A 87 10.82 -21.09 24.32
N ASN A 88 10.10 -21.29 23.23
CA ASN A 88 8.66 -21.16 23.13
C ASN A 88 7.95 -22.28 23.91
N ALA A 89 6.87 -21.94 24.63
CA ALA A 89 6.18 -22.88 25.49
C ALA A 89 5.54 -24.06 24.74
N ASP A 90 5.18 -23.85 23.48
CA ASP A 90 4.55 -24.81 22.57
C ASP A 90 5.51 -25.82 21.92
N THR A 91 6.81 -25.79 22.28
CA THR A 91 7.75 -26.87 21.89
C THR A 91 7.31 -28.25 22.37
N SER A 92 6.50 -28.32 23.42
CA SER A 92 5.88 -29.56 23.90
C SER A 92 4.86 -30.16 22.93
N LEU A 93 4.32 -29.33 22.00
CA LEU A 93 3.36 -29.73 20.98
C LEU A 93 4.02 -30.25 19.70
N THR A 94 5.36 -30.21 19.59
CA THR A 94 6.08 -30.80 18.46
C THR A 94 5.73 -32.30 18.35
N ARG A 95 5.26 -32.75 17.17
CA ARG A 95 4.93 -34.17 16.93
C ARG A 95 6.17 -35.09 17.03
N ASP A 96 5.96 -36.33 17.45
CA ASP A 96 7.03 -37.30 17.72
C ASP A 96 8.01 -37.48 16.55
N PRO A 97 7.60 -37.58 15.27
CA PRO A 97 8.54 -37.69 14.15
C PRO A 97 9.57 -36.57 14.10
N PHE A 98 9.19 -35.36 14.54
CA PHE A 98 10.02 -34.16 14.39
C PHE A 98 10.75 -33.71 15.65
N LYS A 99 10.47 -34.33 16.81
CA LYS A 99 11.17 -33.97 18.06
C LYS A 99 12.69 -34.11 17.97
N ARG A 100 13.18 -35.07 17.19
CA ARG A 100 14.63 -35.36 17.05
C ARG A 100 15.34 -34.33 16.15
N VAL A 101 14.63 -33.73 15.21
CA VAL A 101 15.20 -32.75 14.26
C VAL A 101 14.96 -31.32 14.69
N ALA A 102 14.07 -31.06 15.67
CA ALA A 102 13.79 -29.72 16.13
C ALA A 102 14.98 -29.11 16.89
N ALA A 103 15.39 -27.88 16.49
CA ALA A 103 16.65 -27.26 16.89
C ALA A 103 16.51 -25.95 17.65
N ASP A 104 17.38 -25.72 18.63
CA ASP A 104 17.78 -24.34 19.02
C ASP A 104 18.74 -23.83 17.95
N CYS A 105 18.37 -22.77 17.23
CA CYS A 105 19.16 -22.21 16.14
C CYS A 105 20.42 -21.48 16.64
N GLY A 106 20.48 -21.14 17.93
CA GLY A 106 21.61 -20.41 18.50
C GLY A 106 21.76 -18.99 17.97
N ILE A 107 20.65 -18.34 17.56
CA ILE A 107 20.61 -16.98 17.02
C ILE A 107 19.76 -16.11 17.93
N GLU A 108 20.25 -14.90 18.23
CA GLU A 108 19.53 -13.88 19.02
C GLU A 108 19.53 -12.55 18.31
N PHE A 109 18.41 -11.85 18.37
CA PHE A 109 18.17 -10.54 17.78
C PHE A 109 18.07 -9.49 18.88
N ARG A 110 18.88 -8.43 18.84
CA ARG A 110 18.91 -7.38 19.85
C ARG A 110 18.78 -6.01 19.20
N LEU A 111 17.88 -5.17 19.73
CA LEU A 111 17.81 -3.76 19.31
C LEU A 111 19.16 -3.08 19.52
N ALA A 112 19.60 -2.36 18.48
CA ALA A 112 20.86 -1.64 18.53
C ALA A 112 20.76 -0.44 19.48
N ALA A 113 21.66 -0.37 20.46
CA ALA A 113 21.76 0.76 21.39
C ALA A 113 22.53 1.94 20.80
N ARG A 114 23.17 1.76 19.65
CA ARG A 114 23.86 2.81 18.88
C ARG A 114 23.55 2.71 17.38
N ASP A 115 23.41 3.87 16.74
CA ASP A 115 23.27 3.98 15.29
C ASP A 115 24.64 3.81 14.60
N HIS A 116 24.62 3.79 13.27
CA HIS A 116 25.80 3.62 12.43
C HIS A 116 26.81 4.79 12.51
N LEU A 117 26.44 5.90 13.14
CA LEU A 117 27.31 7.04 13.45
C LEU A 117 27.83 7.00 14.90
N GLY A 118 27.53 5.94 15.65
CA GLY A 118 27.90 5.78 17.05
C GLY A 118 27.06 6.58 18.04
N ARG A 119 25.99 7.23 17.56
CA ARG A 119 25.07 7.99 18.42
C ARG A 119 24.11 7.05 19.12
N CYS A 120 23.65 7.45 20.27
CA CYS A 120 22.70 6.69 21.06
C CYS A 120 21.38 6.47 20.32
N SER A 121 20.87 5.27 20.40
CA SER A 121 19.64 4.81 19.77
C SER A 121 18.98 3.74 20.65
N GLU A 122 17.71 3.49 20.42
CA GLU A 122 17.02 2.30 20.96
C GLU A 122 16.73 1.27 19.84
N GLY A 123 17.40 1.41 18.68
CA GLY A 123 17.17 0.54 17.53
C GLY A 123 15.81 0.74 16.88
N ILE A 124 15.13 1.85 17.16
CA ILE A 124 13.82 2.19 16.58
C ILE A 124 13.94 3.56 15.90
N VAL A 125 13.58 3.62 14.64
CA VAL A 125 13.54 4.84 13.82
C VAL A 125 12.11 5.05 13.36
N ARG A 126 11.55 6.23 13.61
CA ARG A 126 10.20 6.58 13.15
C ARG A 126 10.29 7.59 12.02
N HIS A 127 9.56 7.32 10.95
CA HIS A 127 9.54 8.17 9.77
C HIS A 127 8.11 8.36 9.29
N GLN A 128 7.64 9.60 9.30
CA GLN A 128 6.30 9.91 8.83
C GLN A 128 6.28 9.92 7.30
N THR A 129 5.47 9.05 6.72
CA THR A 129 5.26 8.94 5.29
C THR A 129 3.94 8.27 4.96
N HIS A 130 3.27 8.73 3.91
CA HIS A 130 2.07 8.05 3.39
C HIS A 130 2.42 6.80 2.56
N LEU A 131 3.68 6.61 2.16
CA LEU A 131 4.14 5.42 1.43
C LEU A 131 4.04 4.14 2.26
N THR A 132 3.71 4.24 3.55
CA THR A 132 3.31 3.13 4.40
C THR A 132 2.06 2.37 3.89
N GLU A 133 1.24 3.01 3.05
CA GLU A 133 0.11 2.39 2.35
C GLU A 133 0.57 1.84 0.99
N ASN A 134 0.33 0.55 0.72
CA ASN A 134 0.85 -0.17 -0.45
C ASN A 134 2.38 -0.12 -0.55
N ALA A 135 3.04 -0.40 0.56
CA ALA A 135 4.49 -0.34 0.68
C ALA A 135 5.19 -1.40 -0.18
N ASN A 136 6.31 -1.02 -0.77
CA ASN A 136 7.22 -1.86 -1.52
C ASN A 136 8.67 -1.46 -1.20
N ASP A 137 9.66 -1.97 -1.92
CA ASP A 137 11.07 -1.68 -1.65
C ASP A 137 11.46 -0.20 -1.75
N ALA A 138 10.67 0.64 -2.43
CA ALA A 138 10.95 2.07 -2.51
C ALA A 138 10.93 2.76 -1.13
N ILE A 139 10.12 2.27 -0.19
CA ILE A 139 10.05 2.85 1.16
C ILE A 139 11.30 2.57 1.98
N LYS A 140 12.02 1.48 1.72
CA LYS A 140 13.24 1.11 2.42
C LYS A 140 14.31 2.21 2.28
N LEU A 141 14.31 2.90 1.13
CA LEU A 141 15.26 3.98 0.83
C LEU A 141 15.01 5.25 1.64
N LEU A 142 13.83 5.42 2.24
CA LEU A 142 13.51 6.56 3.10
C LEU A 142 14.25 6.49 4.45
N SER A 143 14.48 5.27 4.94
CA SER A 143 15.14 5.04 6.20
C SER A 143 15.79 3.65 6.16
N VAL A 144 17.11 3.61 6.05
CA VAL A 144 17.89 2.36 6.04
C VAL A 144 19.19 2.58 6.82
N TRP A 145 19.55 1.64 7.68
CA TRP A 145 20.87 1.57 8.27
C TRP A 145 21.74 0.57 7.48
N PRO A 146 23.09 0.66 7.56
CA PRO A 146 23.98 -0.24 6.84
C PRO A 146 23.61 -1.70 7.06
N THR A 147 23.21 -2.39 6.00
CA THR A 147 22.63 -3.74 6.05
C THR A 147 23.67 -4.83 6.31
N ASP A 148 24.94 -4.51 6.15
CA ASP A 148 26.07 -5.33 6.57
C ASP A 148 26.31 -5.30 8.09
N ARG A 149 25.71 -4.34 8.81
CA ARG A 149 25.87 -4.13 10.25
C ARG A 149 24.61 -4.32 11.05
N TYR A 150 23.42 -4.14 10.45
CA TYR A 150 22.14 -4.19 11.11
C TYR A 150 21.13 -5.00 10.30
N PHE A 151 20.34 -5.80 10.98
CA PHE A 151 19.12 -6.36 10.43
C PHE A 151 18.04 -5.29 10.42
N ASN A 152 17.67 -4.81 9.24
CA ASN A 152 16.65 -3.79 9.05
C ASN A 152 15.27 -4.43 8.94
N ILE A 153 14.31 -3.97 9.76
CA ILE A 153 12.91 -4.37 9.72
C ILE A 153 12.08 -3.11 9.48
N TRP A 154 11.31 -3.07 8.40
CA TRP A 154 10.39 -1.97 8.10
C TRP A 154 8.97 -2.35 8.45
N VAL A 155 8.36 -1.59 9.36
CA VAL A 155 6.97 -1.75 9.77
C VAL A 155 6.10 -0.77 9.02
N VAL A 156 5.03 -1.28 8.38
CA VAL A 156 4.16 -0.51 7.49
C VAL A 156 2.68 -0.79 7.74
N LYS A 157 1.81 0.04 7.19
CA LYS A 157 0.35 -0.14 7.30
C LYS A 157 -0.12 -1.34 6.50
N ASN A 158 0.27 -1.42 5.23
CA ASN A 158 0.02 -2.57 4.35
C ASN A 158 1.06 -2.65 3.25
N ILE A 159 1.16 -3.82 2.63
CA ILE A 159 2.18 -4.16 1.63
C ILE A 159 1.51 -4.29 0.28
N ALA A 160 2.14 -3.74 -0.78
CA ALA A 160 1.68 -3.88 -2.14
C ALA A 160 1.79 -5.35 -2.60
N SER A 161 0.79 -5.81 -3.34
CA SER A 161 0.78 -7.13 -3.97
C SER A 161 0.26 -7.04 -5.39
N SER A 162 0.89 -7.72 -6.32
CA SER A 162 0.44 -7.84 -7.72
C SER A 162 -0.60 -8.95 -7.89
N ALA A 163 -0.69 -9.88 -6.94
CA ALA A 163 -1.64 -10.98 -6.94
C ALA A 163 -2.81 -10.73 -5.97
N LEU A 164 -3.87 -11.51 -6.12
CA LEU A 164 -5.01 -11.49 -5.20
C LEU A 164 -4.55 -11.95 -3.81
N GLY A 165 -4.89 -11.18 -2.78
CA GLY A 165 -4.64 -11.51 -1.38
C GLY A 165 -3.88 -10.43 -0.61
N THR A 166 -3.73 -10.67 0.69
CA THR A 166 -3.03 -9.77 1.61
C THR A 166 -1.64 -10.31 1.91
N VAL A 167 -0.60 -9.54 1.61
CA VAL A 167 0.78 -9.85 2.01
C VAL A 167 0.99 -9.42 3.46
N LEU A 168 1.47 -10.33 4.31
CA LEU A 168 1.69 -10.12 5.74
C LEU A 168 3.10 -9.60 6.03
N GLY A 169 4.08 -10.06 5.27
CA GLY A 169 5.48 -9.69 5.29
C GLY A 169 6.21 -10.21 4.06
N TYR A 170 7.42 -9.73 3.85
CA TYR A 170 8.38 -10.35 2.94
C TYR A 170 9.82 -10.00 3.31
N ALA A 171 10.72 -10.89 2.96
CA ALA A 171 12.15 -10.77 3.20
C ALA A 171 12.94 -10.71 1.89
N GLN A 172 14.14 -10.19 1.97
CA GLN A 172 15.15 -10.34 0.93
C GLN A 172 16.07 -11.50 1.28
N PHE A 173 16.25 -12.44 0.34
CA PHE A 173 17.20 -13.54 0.51
C PHE A 173 18.67 -13.06 0.56
N PRO A 174 19.56 -13.76 1.30
CA PRO A 174 20.94 -13.30 1.48
C PRO A 174 21.72 -13.16 0.16
N TRP A 175 21.44 -13.97 -0.85
CA TRP A 175 22.10 -13.94 -2.17
C TRP A 175 21.58 -12.87 -3.13
N ALA A 176 20.52 -12.13 -2.78
CA ALA A 176 19.99 -11.09 -3.65
C ALA A 176 21.02 -9.97 -3.91
N GLY A 177 21.86 -9.64 -2.91
CA GLY A 177 22.96 -8.68 -3.06
C GLY A 177 22.53 -7.23 -3.24
N MET A 178 21.28 -6.91 -2.89
CA MET A 178 20.72 -5.57 -3.00
C MET A 178 20.84 -4.85 -1.64
N TYR A 179 22.04 -4.42 -1.32
CA TYR A 179 22.44 -3.93 0.02
C TYR A 179 21.57 -2.79 0.58
N ARG A 180 20.97 -1.94 -0.25
CA ARG A 180 20.14 -0.83 0.24
C ARG A 180 18.71 -1.22 0.60
N THR A 181 18.28 -2.40 0.22
CA THR A 181 16.92 -2.90 0.45
C THR A 181 16.90 -4.20 1.26
N ASP A 182 18.09 -4.69 1.68
CA ASP A 182 18.24 -5.94 2.42
C ASP A 182 17.60 -5.84 3.82
N GLY A 183 16.69 -6.76 4.10
CA GLY A 183 15.93 -6.84 5.34
C GLY A 183 14.51 -7.36 5.12
N VAL A 184 13.62 -7.02 6.04
CA VAL A 184 12.25 -7.52 6.10
C VAL A 184 11.25 -6.37 6.14
N ILE A 185 10.19 -6.43 5.34
CA ILE A 185 9.01 -5.57 5.51
C ILE A 185 7.91 -6.36 6.24
N MET A 186 7.28 -5.71 7.22
CA MET A 186 6.22 -6.29 8.05
C MET A 186 5.00 -5.38 8.09
N ARG A 187 3.80 -5.95 8.01
CA ARG A 187 2.60 -5.23 8.42
C ARG A 187 2.63 -4.99 9.93
N HIS A 188 2.17 -3.82 10.36
CA HIS A 188 2.15 -3.42 11.78
C HIS A 188 1.31 -4.36 12.67
N ASP A 189 0.23 -4.93 12.12
CA ASP A 189 -0.68 -5.84 12.82
C ASP A 189 -0.23 -7.31 12.78
N MET A 190 0.97 -7.56 12.22
CA MET A 190 1.67 -8.85 12.23
C MET A 190 2.98 -8.79 13.02
N MET A 191 3.33 -7.63 13.57
CA MET A 191 4.54 -7.41 14.36
C MET A 191 4.26 -7.64 15.84
N GLY A 192 4.61 -8.83 16.36
CA GLY A 192 4.37 -9.22 17.77
C GLY A 192 3.00 -9.84 18.02
N SER A 193 2.54 -9.79 19.27
CA SER A 193 1.29 -10.39 19.74
C SER A 193 0.40 -9.43 20.54
N ILE A 194 0.88 -8.23 20.81
CA ILE A 194 0.17 -7.18 21.56
C ILE A 194 -0.07 -5.95 20.68
N GLY A 195 -0.73 -4.93 21.21
CA GLY A 195 -1.02 -3.71 20.48
C GLY A 195 -1.91 -4.00 19.25
N THR A 196 -1.51 -3.51 18.08
CA THR A 196 -2.25 -3.74 16.83
C THR A 196 -2.25 -5.21 16.40
N ALA A 197 -1.26 -6.00 16.80
CA ALA A 197 -1.16 -7.42 16.49
C ALA A 197 -2.06 -8.30 17.38
N ALA A 198 -2.62 -7.77 18.47
CA ALA A 198 -3.59 -8.50 19.30
C ALA A 198 -4.91 -8.74 18.56
N ASN A 199 -5.30 -7.79 17.69
CA ASN A 199 -6.53 -7.84 16.88
C ASN A 199 -6.21 -7.35 15.46
N PRO A 200 -5.67 -8.21 14.58
CA PRO A 200 -5.30 -7.83 13.23
C PRO A 200 -6.49 -7.31 12.41
N LEU A 201 -6.22 -6.32 11.55
CA LEU A 201 -7.24 -5.68 10.74
C LEU A 201 -7.71 -6.59 9.59
N GLY A 202 -8.96 -6.38 9.15
CA GLY A 202 -9.51 -7.08 7.98
C GLY A 202 -9.89 -8.53 8.21
N GLY A 203 -10.10 -8.96 9.46
CA GLY A 203 -10.49 -10.33 9.79
C GLY A 203 -9.35 -11.35 9.67
N LEU A 204 -8.10 -10.85 9.63
CA LEU A 204 -6.91 -11.70 9.62
C LEU A 204 -6.82 -12.55 10.90
N PRO A 205 -6.40 -13.81 10.80
CA PRO A 205 -6.20 -14.64 11.96
C PRO A 205 -5.04 -14.10 12.81
N ARG A 206 -5.16 -14.27 14.12
CA ARG A 206 -4.06 -13.98 15.06
C ARG A 206 -2.93 -14.98 14.80
N ASN A 207 -1.71 -14.48 14.52
CA ASN A 207 -0.56 -15.34 14.19
C ASN A 207 0.49 -15.48 15.31
N PHE A 208 0.20 -14.96 16.49
CA PHE A 208 1.07 -15.08 17.68
C PHE A 208 2.48 -14.49 17.50
N GLY A 209 2.68 -13.58 16.54
CA GLY A 209 3.98 -12.96 16.23
C GLY A 209 4.88 -13.78 15.31
N ARG A 210 4.41 -14.92 14.79
CA ARG A 210 5.20 -15.89 14.01
C ARG A 210 5.53 -15.45 12.58
N VAL A 211 4.85 -14.42 12.05
CA VAL A 211 5.20 -13.87 10.72
C VAL A 211 6.63 -13.31 10.72
N LEU A 212 7.07 -12.60 11.77
CA LEU A 212 8.45 -12.13 11.83
C LEU A 212 9.46 -13.28 11.92
N THR A 213 9.13 -14.35 12.62
CA THR A 213 9.96 -15.57 12.70
C THR A 213 10.11 -16.21 11.32
N HIS A 214 9.02 -16.29 10.55
CA HIS A 214 8.99 -16.79 9.18
C HIS A 214 9.86 -15.93 8.25
N GLU A 215 9.65 -14.62 8.23
CA GLU A 215 10.40 -13.71 7.35
C GLU A 215 11.89 -13.64 7.72
N ALA A 216 12.23 -13.73 9.00
CA ALA A 216 13.63 -13.83 9.43
C ALA A 216 14.29 -15.14 8.97
N GLY A 217 13.52 -16.23 8.86
CA GLY A 217 13.95 -17.49 8.23
C GLY A 217 14.38 -17.27 6.78
N HIS A 218 13.54 -16.61 5.97
CA HIS A 218 13.88 -16.26 4.58
C HIS A 218 15.09 -15.33 4.49
N TRP A 219 15.15 -14.30 5.34
CA TRP A 219 16.28 -13.39 5.39
C TRP A 219 17.60 -14.13 5.73
N LEU A 220 17.51 -15.25 6.45
CA LEU A 220 18.64 -16.15 6.73
C LEU A 220 18.75 -17.32 5.73
N GLY A 221 18.03 -17.26 4.60
CA GLY A 221 18.22 -18.17 3.47
C GLY A 221 17.38 -19.44 3.48
N LEU A 222 16.33 -19.52 4.31
CA LEU A 222 15.39 -20.63 4.25
C LEU A 222 14.34 -20.42 3.15
N TYR A 223 14.00 -21.46 2.44
CA TYR A 223 12.84 -21.53 1.56
C TYR A 223 11.59 -21.98 2.34
N HIS A 224 10.42 -21.91 1.71
CA HIS A 224 9.22 -22.54 2.24
C HIS A 224 9.37 -24.07 2.24
N THR A 225 8.73 -24.76 3.17
CA THR A 225 8.73 -26.23 3.23
C THR A 225 8.12 -26.87 1.99
N PHE A 226 7.20 -26.18 1.32
CA PHE A 226 6.53 -26.58 0.08
C PHE A 226 7.24 -26.09 -1.20
N GLN A 227 8.49 -25.59 -1.07
CA GLN A 227 9.24 -25.09 -2.22
C GLN A 227 9.44 -26.18 -3.27
N ASP A 228 9.07 -25.88 -4.53
CA ASP A 228 9.15 -26.78 -5.68
C ASP A 228 8.36 -28.11 -5.51
N GLY A 229 7.42 -28.18 -4.53
CA GLY A 229 6.55 -29.31 -4.27
C GLY A 229 7.30 -30.62 -3.93
N CYS A 230 6.68 -31.77 -4.21
CA CYS A 230 7.28 -33.08 -3.90
C CYS A 230 8.59 -33.40 -4.64
N ARG A 231 8.98 -32.64 -5.65
CA ARG A 231 10.18 -32.96 -6.48
C ARG A 231 11.40 -32.12 -6.16
N GLY A 232 11.23 -30.94 -5.59
CA GLY A 232 12.29 -29.98 -5.40
C GLY A 232 12.78 -29.91 -3.96
N GLY A 233 11.87 -29.71 -3.06
CA GLY A 233 12.13 -29.48 -1.65
C GLY A 233 12.81 -28.15 -1.34
N ASP A 234 12.82 -27.79 -0.07
CA ASP A 234 13.35 -26.52 0.47
C ASP A 234 14.90 -26.50 0.62
N ARG A 235 15.60 -27.51 0.09
CA ARG A 235 17.05 -27.70 0.19
C ARG A 235 17.52 -28.00 1.61
N VAL A 236 16.67 -28.62 2.41
CA VAL A 236 16.96 -29.07 3.78
C VAL A 236 16.53 -30.55 3.93
N GLU A 237 17.47 -31.42 4.31
CA GLU A 237 17.23 -32.88 4.27
C GLU A 237 16.32 -33.38 5.38
N ASP A 238 16.21 -32.66 6.50
CA ASP A 238 15.41 -33.07 7.67
C ASP A 238 14.02 -32.39 7.74
N THR A 239 13.62 -31.72 6.66
CA THR A 239 12.25 -31.28 6.38
C THR A 239 11.67 -32.19 5.32
N PRO A 240 10.54 -32.91 5.57
CA PRO A 240 9.87 -33.66 4.52
C PRO A 240 9.39 -32.75 3.40
N PRO A 241 9.41 -33.17 2.13
CA PRO A 241 8.82 -32.40 1.04
C PRO A 241 7.32 -32.24 1.24
N VAL A 242 6.80 -31.06 0.86
CA VAL A 242 5.39 -30.70 0.97
C VAL A 242 4.94 -30.16 -0.39
N ASP A 243 3.82 -30.66 -0.93
CA ASP A 243 3.34 -30.29 -2.27
C ASP A 243 2.72 -28.89 -2.30
N GLU A 244 1.92 -28.56 -1.28
CA GLU A 244 1.23 -27.28 -1.17
C GLU A 244 1.30 -26.74 0.26
N PRO A 245 1.21 -25.40 0.46
CA PRO A 245 1.24 -24.80 1.79
C PRO A 245 0.04 -25.27 2.64
N ASN A 246 0.30 -25.52 3.90
CA ASN A 246 -0.75 -25.85 4.87
C ASN A 246 -1.42 -24.57 5.40
N PHE A 247 -2.69 -24.36 5.10
CA PHE A 247 -3.49 -23.25 5.62
C PHE A 247 -4.41 -23.64 6.77
N SER A 248 -4.44 -24.91 7.13
CA SER A 248 -5.38 -25.45 8.11
C SER A 248 -5.03 -25.08 9.55
N PRO A 249 -6.04 -25.01 10.46
CA PRO A 249 -5.77 -25.07 11.89
C PRO A 249 -5.00 -26.36 12.20
N CYS A 250 -4.20 -26.34 13.29
CA CYS A 250 -3.39 -27.46 13.73
C CYS A 250 -4.15 -28.78 13.62
N GLN A 251 -3.80 -29.60 12.66
CA GLN A 251 -4.45 -30.90 12.46
C GLN A 251 -3.48 -32.03 12.82
N PRO A 252 -3.93 -33.01 13.58
CA PRO A 252 -3.11 -34.17 13.88
C PRO A 252 -2.91 -35.05 12.63
N ASP A 253 -1.70 -35.56 12.47
CA ASP A 253 -1.21 -36.73 11.73
C ASP A 253 -1.76 -37.09 10.32
N ALA A 254 -2.72 -36.39 9.78
CA ALA A 254 -3.46 -36.83 8.61
C ALA A 254 -3.00 -36.22 7.27
N ILE A 255 -2.07 -35.25 7.29
CA ILE A 255 -1.63 -34.58 6.06
C ILE A 255 -0.23 -35.10 5.72
N ASN A 256 -0.16 -35.88 4.65
CA ASN A 256 1.07 -36.26 3.97
C ASN A 256 0.83 -36.03 2.46
N SER A 257 1.28 -34.89 1.96
CA SER A 257 1.02 -34.48 0.58
C SER A 257 1.98 -35.09 -0.41
N CYS A 258 3.14 -35.59 0.06
CA CYS A 258 4.17 -36.24 -0.77
C CYS A 258 4.44 -37.65 -0.24
N THR A 259 4.55 -38.60 -1.16
CA THR A 259 4.97 -39.98 -0.80
C THR A 259 6.47 -40.11 -0.99
N GLU A 260 7.17 -40.53 0.05
CA GLU A 260 8.61 -40.71 0.07
C GLU A 260 9.04 -42.15 0.18
N GLU A 261 10.29 -42.44 -0.16
CA GLU A 261 10.93 -43.71 0.23
C GLU A 261 11.18 -43.67 1.75
N VAL A 262 11.06 -44.81 2.40
CA VAL A 262 11.11 -45.01 3.88
C VAL A 262 12.27 -44.21 4.54
N PRO A 263 11.97 -43.36 5.56
CA PRO A 263 10.67 -43.17 6.23
C PRO A 263 9.78 -42.15 5.50
N ASP A 264 8.56 -42.53 5.15
CA ASP A 264 7.53 -41.65 4.67
C ASP A 264 6.99 -40.82 5.85
N LEU A 265 7.27 -39.50 5.86
CA LEU A 265 6.95 -38.61 6.96
C LEU A 265 5.78 -37.70 6.60
N PRO A 266 4.88 -37.39 7.55
CA PRO A 266 3.80 -36.43 7.30
C PRO A 266 4.36 -35.02 7.10
N ASP A 267 3.57 -34.14 6.42
CA ASP A 267 3.89 -32.74 6.26
C ASP A 267 4.23 -32.08 7.60
N GLN A 268 5.32 -31.31 7.63
CA GLN A 268 5.78 -30.62 8.84
C GLN A 268 5.10 -29.26 9.01
N TYR A 269 3.77 -29.24 9.19
CA TYR A 269 2.99 -28.01 9.33
C TYR A 269 3.37 -27.18 10.56
N GLU A 270 4.03 -27.75 11.56
CA GLU A 270 4.58 -27.04 12.72
C GLU A 270 5.88 -26.28 12.43
N ASN A 271 6.44 -26.40 11.24
CA ASN A 271 7.61 -25.63 10.83
C ASN A 271 7.27 -24.15 10.61
N TYR A 272 8.14 -23.27 11.10
CA TYR A 272 7.95 -21.83 10.90
C TYR A 272 7.96 -21.39 9.43
N MET A 273 8.48 -22.22 8.51
CA MET A 273 8.52 -21.92 7.08
C MET A 273 7.32 -22.44 6.29
N ASP A 274 6.29 -22.96 6.98
CA ASP A 274 4.98 -23.28 6.38
C ASP A 274 3.99 -22.11 6.58
N TYR A 275 2.81 -22.19 5.95
CA TYR A 275 1.71 -21.21 6.07
C TYR A 275 0.64 -21.63 7.09
N SER A 276 0.89 -22.62 7.88
CA SER A 276 0.00 -23.03 8.95
C SER A 276 -0.24 -21.89 9.95
N ASN A 277 -1.35 -21.97 10.68
CA ASN A 277 -1.64 -20.96 11.71
C ASN A 277 -0.48 -20.84 12.70
N GLY A 278 -0.07 -19.60 13.03
CA GLY A 278 1.03 -19.35 13.95
C GLY A 278 0.91 -20.03 15.33
N GLY A 279 -0.30 -20.42 15.75
CA GLY A 279 -0.49 -21.23 16.95
C GLY A 279 -0.09 -22.71 16.78
N CYS A 280 0.15 -23.16 15.55
CA CYS A 280 0.63 -24.50 15.25
C CYS A 280 2.13 -24.58 15.08
N GLN A 281 2.73 -23.49 14.60
CA GLN A 281 4.16 -23.39 14.31
C GLN A 281 4.96 -23.38 15.60
N ASN A 282 6.00 -24.23 15.73
CA ASN A 282 6.76 -24.30 16.96
C ASN A 282 8.21 -24.76 16.78
N LEU A 283 8.71 -24.95 15.55
CA LEU A 283 10.08 -25.41 15.34
C LEU A 283 10.73 -24.90 14.05
N PHE A 284 12.06 -24.83 14.10
CA PHE A 284 13.00 -25.00 12.99
C PHE A 284 13.73 -26.34 13.16
N THR A 285 14.28 -26.89 12.06
CA THR A 285 15.05 -28.12 12.08
C THR A 285 16.55 -27.89 12.24
N ILE A 286 17.33 -28.96 12.49
CA ILE A 286 18.78 -28.95 12.56
C ILE A 286 19.38 -28.54 11.19
N GLY A 287 18.81 -29.04 10.10
CA GLY A 287 19.18 -28.67 8.74
C GLY A 287 18.92 -27.19 8.45
N GLN A 288 17.74 -26.69 8.82
CA GLN A 288 17.40 -25.26 8.72
C GLN A 288 18.35 -24.39 9.55
N ARG A 289 18.66 -24.77 10.79
CA ARG A 289 19.69 -24.11 11.61
C ARG A 289 21.03 -24.04 10.86
N THR A 290 21.50 -25.18 10.32
CA THR A 290 22.78 -25.26 9.60
C THR A 290 22.80 -24.32 8.41
N ARG A 291 21.71 -24.30 7.64
CA ARG A 291 21.56 -23.41 6.49
C ARG A 291 21.57 -21.92 6.88
N MET A 292 20.86 -21.53 7.93
CA MET A 292 20.85 -20.16 8.46
C MET A 292 22.22 -19.71 8.98
N LEU A 293 22.92 -20.57 9.71
CA LEU A 293 24.27 -20.28 10.18
C LEU A 293 25.26 -20.15 9.01
N ASN A 294 25.12 -20.96 7.96
CA ASN A 294 25.92 -20.82 6.74
C ASN A 294 25.59 -19.51 6.00
N ALA A 295 24.35 -19.05 5.98
CA ALA A 295 23.99 -17.74 5.44
C ALA A 295 24.68 -16.60 6.19
N ILE A 296 24.72 -16.67 7.52
CA ILE A 296 25.47 -15.71 8.33
C ILE A 296 26.95 -15.73 7.97
N ALA A 297 27.57 -16.91 7.93
CA ALA A 297 29.00 -17.04 7.66
C ALA A 297 29.40 -16.57 6.25
N LEU A 298 28.58 -16.86 5.24
CA LEU A 298 28.87 -16.62 3.83
C LEU A 298 28.55 -15.20 3.38
N GLN A 299 27.43 -14.66 3.85
CA GLN A 299 26.84 -13.43 3.29
C GLN A 299 26.68 -12.30 4.33
N ARG A 300 26.72 -12.62 5.63
CA ARG A 300 26.37 -11.69 6.71
C ARG A 300 27.38 -11.72 7.88
N SER A 301 28.62 -12.10 7.63
CA SER A 301 29.64 -12.31 8.68
C SER A 301 29.97 -11.05 9.48
N MET A 302 29.86 -9.86 8.87
CA MET A 302 30.07 -8.58 9.54
C MET A 302 29.05 -8.34 10.65
N LEU A 303 27.78 -8.72 10.45
CA LEU A 303 26.71 -8.56 11.46
C LEU A 303 27.08 -9.10 12.83
N VAL A 304 27.70 -10.30 12.86
CA VAL A 304 28.03 -11.03 14.09
C VAL A 304 29.48 -10.81 14.56
N SER A 305 30.23 -9.93 13.88
CA SER A 305 31.61 -9.62 14.31
C SER A 305 31.60 -8.91 15.66
N THR A 306 32.59 -9.22 16.52
CA THR A 306 32.70 -8.58 17.85
C THR A 306 32.78 -7.06 17.74
N GLU A 307 33.50 -6.57 16.73
CA GLU A 307 33.63 -5.14 16.47
C GLU A 307 32.26 -4.50 16.19
N ASN A 308 31.46 -5.10 15.31
CA ASN A 308 30.13 -4.59 14.99
C ASN A 308 29.19 -4.69 16.20
N LEU A 309 29.21 -5.80 16.95
CA LEU A 309 28.37 -5.99 18.13
C LEU A 309 28.66 -4.93 19.20
N MET A 310 29.95 -4.60 19.42
CA MET A 310 30.36 -3.51 20.31
C MET A 310 29.94 -2.14 19.76
N ALA A 311 30.14 -1.89 18.48
CA ALA A 311 29.78 -0.63 17.83
C ALA A 311 28.25 -0.38 17.86
N ALA A 312 27.45 -1.42 17.65
CA ALA A 312 25.99 -1.38 17.75
C ALA A 312 25.47 -1.32 19.20
N GLY A 313 26.35 -1.52 20.20
CA GLY A 313 26.01 -1.50 21.62
C GLY A 313 25.13 -2.68 22.05
N VAL A 314 25.17 -3.82 21.34
CA VAL A 314 24.39 -5.03 21.71
C VAL A 314 25.15 -5.99 22.60
N ILE A 315 26.47 -5.78 22.76
CA ILE A 315 27.35 -6.43 23.75
C ILE A 315 28.25 -5.40 24.42
N GLY A 316 28.73 -5.74 25.61
CA GLY A 316 29.60 -4.86 26.40
C GLY A 316 28.84 -3.70 27.08
N PRO A 317 29.57 -2.83 27.83
CA PRO A 317 28.97 -1.71 28.50
C PRO A 317 28.52 -0.63 27.48
N VAL A 318 27.27 -0.22 27.54
CA VAL A 318 26.74 0.91 26.77
C VAL A 318 26.80 2.14 27.67
N ALA A 319 27.54 3.19 27.25
CA ALA A 319 27.56 4.44 27.98
C ALA A 319 26.15 5.05 28.04
N ALA A 320 25.80 5.58 29.19
CA ALA A 320 24.53 6.27 29.40
C ALA A 320 24.40 7.47 28.42
N CYS A 321 23.21 7.68 27.90
CA CYS A 321 22.92 8.67 26.87
C CYS A 321 21.87 9.67 27.36
N GLY A 322 21.99 10.93 26.91
CA GLY A 322 20.92 11.91 27.05
C GLY A 322 19.67 11.50 26.26
N PRO A 323 18.52 12.10 26.58
CA PRO A 323 17.27 11.82 25.90
C PRO A 323 17.33 12.27 24.43
N ARG A 324 16.50 11.67 23.59
CA ARG A 324 16.25 12.09 22.20
C ARG A 324 14.77 12.39 22.05
N ALA A 325 14.45 13.64 21.75
CA ALA A 325 13.07 14.09 21.61
C ALA A 325 12.43 13.51 20.33
N HIS A 326 11.27 12.91 20.48
CA HIS A 326 10.39 12.53 19.39
C HIS A 326 8.94 12.44 19.87
N PHE A 327 7.99 12.72 19.00
CA PHE A 327 6.57 12.63 19.33
C PHE A 327 5.70 12.33 18.12
N THR A 328 4.45 11.99 18.39
CA THR A 328 3.40 11.86 17.39
C THR A 328 2.10 12.50 17.90
N VAL A 329 1.14 12.65 17.01
CA VAL A 329 -0.23 13.08 17.29
C VAL A 329 -1.20 12.05 16.71
N ASP A 330 -2.33 11.85 17.38
CA ASP A 330 -3.37 10.90 16.92
C ASP A 330 -4.00 11.34 15.59
N GLN A 331 -3.98 12.64 15.30
CA GLN A 331 -4.57 13.22 14.11
C GLN A 331 -3.87 14.53 13.76
N ALA A 332 -3.15 14.58 12.65
CA ALA A 332 -2.46 15.78 12.18
C ALA A 332 -3.41 16.77 11.47
N ASP A 333 -4.49 16.27 10.86
CA ASP A 333 -5.55 17.04 10.22
C ASP A 333 -6.82 16.99 11.07
N ALA A 334 -7.39 18.14 11.47
CA ALA A 334 -8.57 18.18 12.33
C ALA A 334 -9.44 19.41 12.07
N CYS A 335 -10.70 19.35 12.53
CA CYS A 335 -11.58 20.52 12.58
C CYS A 335 -11.21 21.43 13.76
N ALA A 336 -11.42 22.73 13.62
CA ALA A 336 -11.31 23.67 14.72
C ALA A 336 -12.19 23.24 15.89
N GLY A 337 -11.64 23.33 17.11
CA GLY A 337 -12.30 22.85 18.32
C GLY A 337 -12.10 21.36 18.62
N SER A 338 -11.48 20.59 17.74
CA SER A 338 -11.11 19.19 18.04
C SER A 338 -10.01 19.11 19.10
N THR A 339 -10.08 18.09 19.95
CA THR A 339 -9.02 17.77 20.91
C THR A 339 -8.08 16.77 20.30
N LEU A 340 -6.81 17.14 20.18
CA LEU A 340 -5.72 16.31 19.67
C LEU A 340 -4.93 15.71 20.83
N ARG A 341 -4.50 14.47 20.69
CA ARG A 341 -3.70 13.76 21.70
C ARG A 341 -2.29 13.59 21.18
N PHE A 342 -1.34 14.23 21.87
CA PHE A 342 0.07 14.06 21.58
C PHE A 342 0.63 12.92 22.43
N THR A 343 1.53 12.14 21.83
CA THR A 343 2.19 11.02 22.51
C THR A 343 3.68 11.22 22.43
N ASP A 344 4.35 11.22 23.59
CA ASP A 344 5.80 11.22 23.68
C ASP A 344 6.35 9.87 23.18
N LEU A 345 7.24 9.94 22.22
CA LEU A 345 8.00 8.82 21.65
C LEU A 345 9.50 9.01 21.84
N SER A 346 9.88 9.89 22.75
CA SER A 346 11.28 10.21 23.01
C SER A 346 12.05 8.99 23.52
N TYR A 347 13.29 8.84 23.04
CA TYR A 347 14.22 7.86 23.58
C TYR A 347 14.56 8.22 25.03
N GLN A 348 14.39 7.26 25.90
CA GLN A 348 14.55 7.42 27.34
C GLN A 348 15.55 6.40 27.85
N TYR A 349 16.72 6.87 28.28
CA TYR A 349 17.69 6.01 28.99
C TYR A 349 17.38 5.89 30.48
N SER A 350 16.55 6.79 31.06
CA SER A 350 16.14 6.79 32.47
C SER A 350 14.69 7.22 32.60
N ASP A 351 14.01 6.74 33.64
CA ASP A 351 12.58 7.01 33.90
C ASP A 351 12.27 8.46 34.31
N ASN A 352 13.31 9.27 34.61
CA ASN A 352 13.15 10.65 35.05
C ASN A 352 13.41 11.62 33.89
N ILE A 353 12.42 11.78 33.02
CA ILE A 353 12.43 12.79 31.95
C ILE A 353 11.44 13.89 32.28
N ASN A 354 11.90 15.13 32.18
CA ASN A 354 11.07 16.31 32.21
C ASN A 354 10.67 16.64 30.76
N HIS A 355 9.38 16.85 30.54
CA HIS A 355 8.79 17.24 29.26
C HIS A 355 8.44 18.72 29.29
N GLU A 356 8.71 19.42 28.20
CA GLU A 356 8.29 20.79 27.98
C GLU A 356 7.74 20.87 26.55
N TRP A 357 6.40 20.95 26.46
CA TRP A 357 5.71 21.08 25.21
C TRP A 357 5.32 22.54 24.91
N GLU A 358 5.34 22.89 23.63
CA GLU A 358 4.79 24.15 23.11
C GLU A 358 3.88 23.86 21.93
N PHE A 359 2.68 24.44 22.01
CA PHE A 359 1.58 24.32 21.05
C PHE A 359 1.08 25.71 20.65
N PRO A 360 1.81 26.48 19.84
CA PRO A 360 1.35 27.81 19.40
C PRO A 360 -0.06 27.72 18.80
N GLY A 361 -0.99 28.55 19.31
CA GLY A 361 -2.40 28.55 18.89
C GLY A 361 -3.28 27.44 19.48
N GLY A 362 -2.71 26.54 20.29
CA GLY A 362 -3.43 25.48 20.99
C GLY A 362 -3.82 25.87 22.43
N VAL A 363 -4.74 25.14 23.00
CA VAL A 363 -5.17 25.29 24.41
C VAL A 363 -5.09 23.91 25.09
N PRO A 364 -4.20 23.73 26.07
CA PRO A 364 -3.19 24.69 26.57
C PRO A 364 -2.09 24.94 25.53
N GLU A 365 -1.49 26.13 25.56
CA GLU A 365 -0.35 26.48 24.68
C GLU A 365 0.97 25.84 25.12
N ARG A 366 1.04 25.40 26.37
CA ARG A 366 2.19 24.70 26.96
C ARG A 366 1.74 23.56 27.87
N SER A 367 2.54 22.50 27.95
CA SER A 367 2.28 21.39 28.86
C SER A 367 3.59 20.76 29.34
N ALA A 368 3.56 20.20 30.55
CA ALA A 368 4.63 19.36 31.10
C ALA A 368 4.21 17.88 31.20
N GLU A 369 3.00 17.55 30.77
CA GLU A 369 2.52 16.18 30.74
C GLU A 369 3.29 15.37 29.70
N ARG A 370 3.48 14.08 29.96
CA ARG A 370 4.11 13.18 28.99
C ARG A 370 3.31 13.09 27.68
N ASN A 371 1.98 12.96 27.82
CA ASN A 371 1.07 12.79 26.68
C ASN A 371 -0.09 13.80 26.76
N PRO A 372 0.14 15.08 26.40
CA PRO A 372 -0.86 16.12 26.57
C PRO A 372 -2.01 16.02 25.56
N GLN A 373 -3.13 16.60 25.97
CA GLN A 373 -4.29 16.86 25.11
C GLN A 373 -4.39 18.36 24.83
N VAL A 374 -4.55 18.72 23.57
CA VAL A 374 -4.56 20.13 23.14
C VAL A 374 -5.72 20.36 22.18
N GLN A 375 -6.48 21.44 22.40
CA GLN A 375 -7.52 21.88 21.52
C GLN A 375 -7.07 23.10 20.71
N TYR A 376 -7.27 23.09 19.40
CA TYR A 376 -7.02 24.23 18.53
C TYR A 376 -8.34 24.90 18.15
N PRO A 377 -8.62 26.10 18.68
CA PRO A 377 -9.92 26.76 18.46
C PRO A 377 -10.03 27.38 17.06
N ASN A 378 -8.92 27.75 16.44
CA ASN A 378 -8.87 28.45 15.17
C ASN A 378 -8.25 27.61 14.07
N GLY A 379 -8.70 27.81 12.81
CA GLY A 379 -8.08 27.22 11.64
C GLY A 379 -6.67 27.78 11.37
N GLY A 380 -5.80 26.95 10.82
CA GLY A 380 -4.43 27.32 10.49
C GLY A 380 -3.50 26.13 10.47
N ARG A 381 -2.22 26.40 10.20
CA ARG A 381 -1.11 25.45 10.35
C ARG A 381 -0.30 25.83 11.56
N PHE A 382 -0.04 24.85 12.41
CA PHE A 382 0.58 25.11 13.69
C PHE A 382 1.83 24.23 13.88
N PRO A 383 2.96 24.83 14.32
CA PRO A 383 4.13 24.09 14.72
C PRO A 383 3.89 23.42 16.08
N VAL A 384 4.63 22.35 16.34
CA VAL A 384 4.68 21.72 17.66
C VAL A 384 6.14 21.51 18.05
N ARG A 385 6.46 21.81 19.32
CA ARG A 385 7.79 21.61 19.90
C ARG A 385 7.71 20.79 21.16
N LEU A 386 8.59 19.81 21.28
CA LEU A 386 8.85 19.05 22.50
C LEU A 386 10.32 19.19 22.89
N ILE A 387 10.57 19.59 24.12
CA ILE A 387 11.89 19.52 24.74
C ILE A 387 11.82 18.43 25.82
N VAL A 388 12.78 17.52 25.81
CA VAL A 388 12.97 16.51 26.85
C VAL A 388 14.31 16.71 27.54
N ARG A 389 14.33 16.56 28.88
CA ARG A 389 15.52 16.76 29.70
C ARG A 389 15.66 15.67 30.77
N ASN A 390 16.88 15.19 30.98
CA ASN A 390 17.25 14.39 32.12
C ASN A 390 18.64 14.82 32.64
N SER A 391 19.19 14.08 33.63
CA SER A 391 20.51 14.35 34.21
C SER A 391 21.67 14.24 33.20
N LEU A 392 21.47 13.62 32.05
CA LEU A 392 22.49 13.37 31.02
C LEU A 392 22.45 14.41 29.87
N GLY A 393 21.41 15.23 29.83
CA GLY A 393 21.27 16.25 28.79
C GLY A 393 19.84 16.61 28.41
N SER A 394 19.70 17.29 27.30
CA SER A 394 18.40 17.66 26.74
C SER A 394 18.42 17.55 25.22
N ASP A 395 17.25 17.28 24.63
CA ASP A 395 17.05 17.32 23.18
C ASP A 395 15.71 17.97 22.85
N THR A 396 15.57 18.45 21.61
CA THR A 396 14.38 19.15 21.14
C THR A 396 13.94 18.60 19.80
N ALA A 397 12.68 18.19 19.71
CA ALA A 397 11.99 17.94 18.45
C ALA A 397 11.07 19.12 18.14
N ARG A 398 11.16 19.66 16.93
CA ARG A 398 10.27 20.72 16.44
C ARG A 398 9.88 20.40 15.00
N PHE A 399 8.58 20.43 14.74
CA PHE A 399 8.02 20.26 13.41
C PHE A 399 7.21 21.50 13.08
N GLU A 400 7.55 22.15 11.99
CA GLU A 400 6.78 23.25 11.43
C GLU A 400 5.56 22.69 10.69
N ASP A 401 4.45 23.44 10.69
CA ASP A 401 3.20 23.05 10.01
C ASP A 401 2.73 21.62 10.34
N TYR A 402 2.96 21.16 11.59
CA TYR A 402 2.73 19.77 12.00
C TYR A 402 1.25 19.44 12.15
N VAL A 403 0.44 20.40 12.59
CA VAL A 403 -1.00 20.27 12.76
C VAL A 403 -1.71 21.20 11.78
N GLN A 404 -2.60 20.64 10.96
CA GLN A 404 -3.48 21.39 10.06
C GLN A 404 -4.88 21.42 10.63
N ILE A 405 -5.35 22.59 11.01
CA ILE A 405 -6.72 22.79 11.54
C ILE A 405 -7.57 23.48 10.47
N TYR A 406 -8.68 22.86 10.12
CA TYR A 406 -9.66 23.42 9.21
C TYR A 406 -10.78 24.12 9.99
N GLN A 407 -11.22 25.27 9.49
CA GLN A 407 -12.35 25.98 10.07
C GLN A 407 -13.60 25.08 10.07
N ALA A 408 -14.28 24.96 11.23
CA ALA A 408 -15.48 24.14 11.36
C ALA A 408 -16.71 24.77 10.67
N THR A 409 -16.65 26.09 10.38
CA THR A 409 -17.68 26.76 9.60
C THR A 409 -17.28 26.73 8.14
N PRO A 410 -18.01 26.00 7.29
CA PRO A 410 -17.72 25.97 5.86
C PRO A 410 -17.83 27.37 5.30
N ASN A 411 -16.85 27.78 4.51
CA ASN A 411 -16.97 28.99 3.71
C ASN A 411 -18.14 28.79 2.74
N SER A 412 -19.02 29.76 2.65
CA SER A 412 -20.34 29.63 2.03
C SER A 412 -20.30 29.08 0.63
N ALA A 413 -21.25 28.19 0.40
CA ALA A 413 -21.89 27.85 -0.89
C ALA A 413 -21.01 27.40 -2.04
N LEU A 414 -21.32 26.24 -2.51
CA LEU A 414 -21.26 25.73 -3.88
C LEU A 414 -20.91 26.76 -4.96
N GLY A 415 -19.66 27.04 -5.11
CA GLY A 415 -19.11 28.01 -6.04
C GLY A 415 -17.64 27.79 -6.29
N LEU A 416 -17.06 26.72 -5.75
CA LEU A 416 -15.67 26.38 -5.99
C LEU A 416 -15.43 26.17 -7.49
N ARG A 417 -14.57 27.01 -8.05
CA ARG A 417 -14.06 26.86 -9.41
C ARG A 417 -12.56 27.01 -9.36
N GLU A 418 -11.86 25.98 -9.82
CA GLU A 418 -10.41 26.01 -9.91
C GLU A 418 -10.00 25.60 -11.32
N SER A 419 -9.32 26.51 -12.00
CA SER A 419 -8.79 26.34 -13.34
C SER A 419 -7.28 26.53 -13.40
N PHE A 420 -6.63 26.63 -12.23
CA PHE A 420 -5.18 26.71 -12.06
C PHE A 420 -4.48 27.88 -12.78
N GLU A 421 -5.22 28.96 -13.05
CA GLU A 421 -4.67 30.15 -13.67
C GLU A 421 -3.73 30.92 -12.71
N SER A 422 -3.95 30.80 -11.40
CA SER A 422 -3.05 31.33 -10.38
C SER A 422 -1.99 30.30 -9.96
N LEU A 423 -0.87 30.78 -9.38
CA LEU A 423 0.19 29.90 -8.85
C LEU A 423 -0.24 29.09 -7.63
N GLN A 424 -1.22 29.60 -6.88
CA GLN A 424 -1.79 28.97 -5.71
C GLN A 424 -3.28 28.76 -5.94
N PRO A 425 -3.81 27.55 -5.91
CA PRO A 425 -5.24 27.29 -5.96
C PRO A 425 -5.94 27.97 -4.79
N ALA A 426 -6.99 28.72 -5.06
CA ALA A 426 -7.69 29.49 -4.01
C ALA A 426 -8.47 28.57 -3.04
N ASP A 427 -9.06 27.52 -3.56
CA ASP A 427 -10.03 26.65 -2.86
C ASP A 427 -9.50 25.25 -2.58
N PHE A 428 -8.27 24.97 -3.04
CA PHE A 428 -7.62 23.67 -2.89
C PHE A 428 -6.22 23.82 -2.29
N GLU A 429 -5.82 22.82 -1.56
CA GLU A 429 -4.49 22.66 -1.02
C GLU A 429 -3.78 21.48 -1.69
N MET A 430 -2.61 21.72 -2.24
CA MET A 430 -1.71 20.67 -2.73
C MET A 430 -0.92 20.13 -1.55
N ARG A 431 -1.25 18.91 -1.11
CA ARG A 431 -0.51 18.27 -0.03
C ARG A 431 0.83 17.76 -0.54
N VAL A 432 1.88 18.17 0.15
CA VAL A 432 3.24 17.67 -0.11
C VAL A 432 3.42 16.37 0.69
N MET A 433 3.24 15.24 0.02
CA MET A 433 3.33 13.92 0.66
C MET A 433 4.74 13.31 0.55
N GLN A 434 5.55 13.81 -0.38
CA GLN A 434 6.92 13.39 -0.66
C GLN A 434 7.71 14.58 -1.25
N ALA A 435 8.95 14.36 -1.64
CA ALA A 435 9.78 15.40 -2.27
C ALA A 435 9.25 15.96 -3.61
N ASP A 436 8.13 15.40 -4.11
CA ASP A 436 7.46 15.83 -5.35
C ASP A 436 5.97 16.08 -5.09
N THR A 437 5.38 17.00 -5.84
CA THR A 437 4.00 17.43 -5.69
C THR A 437 3.39 17.79 -7.04
N TRP A 438 2.12 18.16 -7.03
CA TRP A 438 1.45 18.77 -8.16
C TRP A 438 2.21 20.02 -8.63
N ARG A 439 2.27 20.21 -9.94
CA ARG A 439 2.92 21.37 -10.57
C ARG A 439 1.96 22.09 -11.50
N ARG A 440 1.90 23.40 -11.41
CA ARG A 440 1.20 24.22 -12.42
C ARG A 440 1.94 24.11 -13.76
N ASN A 441 1.22 23.79 -14.81
CA ASN A 441 1.72 23.70 -16.18
C ASN A 441 1.03 24.76 -17.04
N ALA A 442 1.80 25.74 -17.51
CA ALA A 442 1.32 26.83 -18.36
C ALA A 442 1.42 26.54 -19.88
N ARG A 443 1.66 25.28 -20.26
CA ARG A 443 1.79 24.89 -21.67
C ARG A 443 0.59 24.07 -22.16
N VAL A 444 -0.17 23.51 -21.26
CA VAL A 444 -1.26 22.58 -21.55
C VAL A 444 -2.43 22.89 -20.63
N ALA A 445 -3.59 23.14 -21.20
CA ALA A 445 -4.83 23.37 -20.49
C ALA A 445 -6.02 22.93 -21.36
N VAL A 446 -7.14 22.58 -20.76
CA VAL A 446 -8.41 22.37 -21.47
C VAL A 446 -9.20 23.69 -21.58
N SER A 447 -9.02 24.57 -20.58
CA SER A 447 -9.52 25.94 -20.60
C SER A 447 -8.45 26.90 -20.08
N GLY A 448 -8.55 28.18 -20.40
CA GLY A 448 -7.55 29.16 -19.96
C GLY A 448 -6.14 28.91 -20.51
N ALA A 449 -5.12 29.19 -19.70
CA ALA A 449 -3.72 29.14 -20.06
C ALA A 449 -2.91 28.11 -19.25
N ALA A 450 -3.49 27.48 -18.24
CA ALA A 450 -2.76 26.56 -17.38
C ALA A 450 -3.61 25.41 -16.85
N SER A 451 -2.97 24.32 -16.47
CA SER A 451 -3.54 23.17 -15.76
C SER A 451 -2.63 22.73 -14.63
N LEU A 452 -3.09 21.84 -13.80
CA LEU A 452 -2.26 21.14 -12.82
C LEU A 452 -1.71 19.86 -13.42
N MET A 453 -0.44 19.54 -13.15
CA MET A 453 0.25 18.38 -13.70
C MET A 453 0.96 17.59 -12.61
N VAL A 454 0.88 16.27 -12.70
CA VAL A 454 1.83 15.35 -12.08
C VAL A 454 2.84 14.93 -13.14
N GLN A 455 4.09 15.28 -12.91
CA GLN A 455 5.19 14.78 -13.74
C GLN A 455 5.50 13.34 -13.30
N ASN A 456 4.86 12.39 -13.95
CA ASN A 456 4.95 10.98 -13.62
C ASN A 456 6.04 10.27 -14.44
N ASN A 457 6.73 9.30 -13.85
CA ASN A 457 7.71 8.46 -14.52
C ASN A 457 8.02 7.21 -13.65
N ARG A 458 8.79 6.27 -14.17
CA ARG A 458 9.11 4.99 -13.50
C ARG A 458 9.72 5.13 -12.10
N THR A 459 10.43 6.20 -11.82
CA THR A 459 11.07 6.41 -10.51
C THR A 459 10.09 6.85 -9.43
N LYS A 460 8.84 7.15 -9.79
CA LYS A 460 7.81 7.67 -8.90
C LYS A 460 6.73 6.62 -8.55
N ARG A 461 6.97 5.36 -8.83
CA ARG A 461 6.05 4.28 -8.47
C ARG A 461 5.73 4.32 -6.98
N GLY A 462 4.44 4.27 -6.64
CA GLY A 462 3.93 4.38 -5.27
C GLY A 462 3.78 5.83 -4.75
N PHE A 463 4.22 6.84 -5.49
CA PHE A 463 4.03 8.24 -5.09
C PHE A 463 2.55 8.63 -5.16
N ARG A 464 2.12 9.45 -4.18
CA ARG A 464 0.76 9.94 -4.07
C ARG A 464 0.73 11.46 -4.20
N TYR A 465 -0.19 11.95 -5.00
CA TYR A 465 -0.39 13.36 -5.26
C TYR A 465 -1.80 13.73 -4.83
N GLN A 466 -1.93 14.44 -3.72
CA GLN A 466 -3.20 14.80 -3.13
C GLN A 466 -3.51 16.27 -3.34
N LEU A 467 -4.73 16.54 -3.78
CA LEU A 467 -5.32 17.87 -3.89
C LEU A 467 -6.57 17.85 -3.02
N VAL A 468 -6.58 18.64 -1.94
CA VAL A 468 -7.66 18.63 -0.93
C VAL A 468 -8.37 19.98 -0.96
N SER A 469 -9.71 19.97 -1.05
CA SER A 469 -10.49 21.19 -0.99
C SER A 469 -10.55 21.78 0.43
N LYS A 470 -10.75 23.08 0.52
CA LYS A 470 -11.28 23.68 1.75
C LYS A 470 -12.66 23.08 2.07
N PRO A 471 -13.09 23.10 3.35
CA PRO A 471 -14.44 22.66 3.70
C PRO A 471 -15.51 23.48 2.97
N VAL A 472 -16.54 22.81 2.46
CA VAL A 472 -17.70 23.42 1.80
C VAL A 472 -18.98 22.89 2.39
N ASP A 473 -20.02 23.71 2.43
CA ASP A 473 -21.38 23.25 2.71
C ASP A 473 -22.03 22.75 1.43
N ALA A 474 -22.13 21.43 1.30
CA ALA A 474 -22.78 20.73 0.21
C ALA A 474 -24.17 20.18 0.64
N SER A 475 -24.79 20.76 1.64
CA SER A 475 -26.13 20.33 2.15
C SER A 475 -27.23 20.46 1.10
N ALA A 476 -27.12 21.46 0.21
CA ALA A 476 -28.01 21.59 -0.93
C ALA A 476 -27.79 20.43 -1.93
N THR A 477 -28.88 19.90 -2.43
CA THR A 477 -28.85 18.82 -3.43
C THR A 477 -29.33 19.34 -4.80
N PRO A 478 -28.76 18.82 -5.90
CA PRO A 478 -27.66 17.84 -6.01
C PRO A 478 -26.28 18.46 -5.74
N ALA A 479 -25.38 17.69 -5.15
CA ALA A 479 -23.97 18.02 -4.97
C ALA A 479 -23.10 17.20 -5.93
N ILE A 480 -22.55 17.84 -6.95
CA ILE A 480 -21.74 17.19 -7.97
C ILE A 480 -20.39 17.89 -8.07
N LEU A 481 -19.31 17.14 -7.95
CA LEU A 481 -17.97 17.57 -8.29
C LEU A 481 -17.68 17.18 -9.74
N SER A 482 -17.38 18.18 -10.58
CA SER A 482 -16.94 17.97 -11.96
C SER A 482 -15.50 18.42 -12.13
N PHE A 483 -14.72 17.68 -12.90
CA PHE A 483 -13.36 18.06 -13.29
C PHE A 483 -12.99 17.42 -14.61
N ARG A 484 -11.94 17.94 -15.24
CA ARG A 484 -11.35 17.36 -16.46
C ARG A 484 -9.95 16.88 -16.21
N TYR A 485 -9.60 15.73 -16.76
CA TYR A 485 -8.26 15.20 -16.72
C TYR A 485 -7.82 14.67 -18.07
N ALA A 486 -6.50 14.65 -18.30
CA ALA A 486 -5.88 14.03 -19.46
C ALA A 486 -4.77 13.09 -19.02
N TYR A 487 -4.81 11.85 -19.54
CA TYR A 487 -3.84 10.82 -19.19
C TYR A 487 -3.83 9.70 -20.23
N MET A 488 -2.64 9.17 -20.49
CA MET A 488 -2.47 7.91 -21.22
C MET A 488 -1.50 7.01 -20.45
N PRO A 489 -1.81 5.72 -20.23
CA PRO A 489 -0.90 4.82 -19.56
C PRO A 489 0.39 4.63 -20.37
N ARG A 490 1.46 4.23 -19.70
CA ARG A 490 2.70 3.80 -20.31
C ARG A 490 2.77 2.27 -20.27
N TRP A 491 3.56 1.66 -21.14
CA TRP A 491 3.93 0.27 -20.97
C TRP A 491 4.72 0.08 -19.67
N ASN A 492 4.36 -0.93 -18.87
CA ASN A 492 5.12 -1.29 -17.69
C ASN A 492 6.57 -1.69 -18.06
N ALA A 493 7.45 -1.81 -17.07
CA ALA A 493 8.87 -2.11 -17.31
C ALA A 493 9.10 -3.39 -18.11
N ASN A 494 8.21 -4.37 -17.95
CA ASN A 494 8.31 -5.69 -18.60
C ASN A 494 7.56 -5.76 -19.94
N GLN A 495 6.98 -4.67 -20.42
CA GLN A 495 6.13 -4.59 -21.62
C GLN A 495 4.98 -5.62 -21.65
N SER A 496 4.59 -6.16 -20.49
CA SER A 496 3.51 -7.15 -20.36
C SER A 496 2.12 -6.52 -20.30
N GLY A 497 2.03 -5.21 -20.10
CA GLY A 497 0.77 -4.47 -20.02
C GLY A 497 0.96 -2.99 -19.70
N PRO A 498 -0.13 -2.23 -19.58
CA PRO A 498 -0.08 -0.83 -19.16
C PRO A 498 0.28 -0.72 -17.68
N THR A 499 0.87 0.43 -17.30
CA THR A 499 0.98 0.82 -15.90
C THR A 499 -0.39 0.97 -15.26
N ASN A 500 -0.48 0.66 -13.96
CA ASN A 500 -1.73 0.68 -13.20
C ASN A 500 -1.85 1.90 -12.29
N ASP A 501 -1.60 3.09 -12.82
CA ASP A 501 -1.82 4.35 -12.10
C ASP A 501 -3.29 4.48 -11.70
N ILE A 502 -3.54 5.15 -10.56
CA ILE A 502 -4.87 5.21 -9.95
C ILE A 502 -5.29 6.66 -9.73
N LEU A 503 -6.50 7.01 -10.16
CA LEU A 503 -7.17 8.24 -9.79
C LEU A 503 -8.34 7.94 -8.88
N THR A 504 -8.37 8.58 -7.69
CA THR A 504 -9.49 8.47 -6.76
C THR A 504 -10.06 9.84 -6.39
N VAL A 505 -11.36 9.87 -6.11
CA VAL A 505 -12.01 10.99 -5.42
C VAL A 505 -12.64 10.46 -4.15
N ARG A 506 -12.33 11.14 -3.05
CA ARG A 506 -12.83 10.81 -1.72
C ARG A 506 -13.43 12.05 -1.07
N ALA A 507 -14.41 11.86 -0.19
CA ALA A 507 -15.03 12.93 0.58
C ALA A 507 -14.87 12.68 2.08
N SER A 508 -14.71 13.76 2.85
CA SER A 508 -14.63 13.76 4.31
C SER A 508 -15.59 14.82 4.86
N GLY A 509 -16.26 14.50 5.95
CA GLY A 509 -17.10 15.47 6.70
C GLY A 509 -16.50 15.86 8.06
N ASP A 510 -15.32 15.32 8.37
CA ASP A 510 -14.64 15.41 9.66
C ASP A 510 -13.20 15.94 9.53
N CYS A 511 -13.02 16.85 8.58
CA CYS A 511 -11.76 17.55 8.29
C CYS A 511 -10.58 16.61 7.98
N GLY A 512 -10.85 15.55 7.22
CA GLY A 512 -9.82 14.63 6.76
C GLY A 512 -9.51 13.47 7.70
N ARG A 513 -10.25 13.33 8.82
CA ARG A 513 -10.10 12.19 9.73
C ARG A 513 -10.50 10.88 9.08
N THR A 514 -11.66 10.90 8.41
CA THR A 514 -12.14 9.74 7.64
C THR A 514 -12.45 10.15 6.20
N TRP A 515 -12.14 9.27 5.24
CA TRP A 515 -12.34 9.50 3.82
C TRP A 515 -13.22 8.42 3.20
N ILE A 516 -14.31 8.84 2.58
CA ILE A 516 -15.29 7.97 1.92
C ILE A 516 -15.01 8.00 0.41
N GLY A 517 -14.67 6.86 -0.18
CA GLY A 517 -14.43 6.73 -1.63
C GLY A 517 -15.70 6.98 -2.44
N ARG A 518 -15.59 7.78 -3.51
CA ARG A 518 -16.73 8.14 -4.39
C ARG A 518 -16.47 7.88 -5.86
N PHE A 519 -15.21 7.87 -6.28
CA PHE A 519 -14.79 7.57 -7.64
C PHE A 519 -13.41 6.90 -7.62
N THR A 520 -13.22 5.92 -8.50
CA THR A 520 -11.92 5.29 -8.73
C THR A 520 -11.81 4.89 -10.19
N SER A 521 -10.67 5.21 -10.81
CA SER A 521 -10.30 4.74 -12.15
C SER A 521 -8.84 4.30 -12.15
N THR A 522 -8.52 3.20 -12.83
CA THR A 522 -7.19 2.57 -12.77
C THR A 522 -6.73 2.11 -14.15
N GLY A 523 -5.42 2.13 -14.35
CA GLY A 523 -4.77 1.52 -15.52
C GLY A 523 -5.36 2.00 -16.84
N SER A 524 -5.74 1.08 -17.72
CA SER A 524 -6.31 1.40 -19.02
C SER A 524 -7.65 2.15 -18.96
N ASN A 525 -8.43 1.98 -17.88
CA ASN A 525 -9.69 2.71 -17.71
C ASN A 525 -9.47 4.20 -17.46
N LEU A 526 -8.26 4.57 -17.02
CA LEU A 526 -7.86 5.95 -16.81
C LEU A 526 -7.48 6.66 -18.14
N ALA A 527 -7.16 5.90 -19.21
CA ALA A 527 -6.79 6.46 -20.50
C ALA A 527 -7.88 7.39 -21.05
N THR A 528 -7.50 8.59 -21.52
CA THR A 528 -8.43 9.59 -22.06
C THR A 528 -8.54 9.54 -23.58
N LEU A 529 -7.58 8.91 -24.25
CA LEU A 529 -7.62 8.65 -25.69
C LEU A 529 -7.72 7.15 -25.96
N PRO A 530 -8.31 6.74 -27.08
CA PRO A 530 -8.27 5.34 -27.52
C PRO A 530 -6.85 4.98 -28.00
N GLY A 531 -6.49 3.70 -27.88
CA GLY A 531 -5.23 3.18 -28.39
C GLY A 531 -4.39 2.43 -27.36
N SER A 532 -3.20 2.04 -27.77
CA SER A 532 -2.23 1.33 -26.95
C SER A 532 -1.52 2.28 -25.98
N PRO A 533 -0.98 1.77 -24.85
CA PRO A 533 -0.15 2.56 -23.96
C PRO A 533 1.00 3.24 -24.71
N PHE A 534 1.36 4.45 -24.28
CA PHE A 534 2.43 5.22 -24.93
C PHE A 534 3.81 4.77 -24.45
N SER A 535 4.77 4.73 -25.36
CA SER A 535 6.19 4.51 -25.01
C SER A 535 6.94 5.80 -24.69
N TYR A 536 6.36 6.95 -25.03
CA TYR A 536 6.92 8.30 -24.86
C TYR A 536 6.09 9.15 -23.88
N GLU A 537 6.57 10.33 -23.57
CA GLU A 537 5.89 11.28 -22.68
C GLU A 537 4.56 11.73 -23.28
N PHE A 538 3.49 11.62 -22.51
CA PHE A 538 2.17 12.08 -22.90
C PHE A 538 2.03 13.58 -22.63
N ILE A 539 1.64 14.31 -23.66
CA ILE A 539 1.26 15.73 -23.62
C ILE A 539 -0.07 15.83 -24.37
N PRO A 540 -1.18 16.20 -23.70
CA PRO A 540 -2.48 16.30 -24.36
C PRO A 540 -2.49 17.41 -25.41
N ALA A 541 -2.92 17.08 -26.61
CA ALA A 541 -3.08 18.00 -27.74
C ALA A 541 -4.58 18.10 -28.06
N GLY A 542 -5.17 19.28 -27.85
CA GLY A 542 -6.58 19.52 -28.13
C GLY A 542 -7.53 19.06 -27.00
N ARG A 543 -8.80 19.47 -27.12
CA ARG A 543 -9.83 19.19 -26.12
C ARG A 543 -10.23 17.71 -26.05
N GLU A 544 -10.10 16.99 -27.13
CA GLU A 544 -10.41 15.56 -27.26
C GLU A 544 -9.51 14.68 -26.39
N ALA A 545 -8.33 15.18 -26.00
CA ALA A 545 -7.43 14.48 -25.09
C ALA A 545 -7.88 14.53 -23.63
N TRP A 546 -8.94 15.30 -23.32
CA TRP A 546 -9.44 15.50 -21.98
C TRP A 546 -10.78 14.80 -21.74
N ARG A 547 -10.89 14.11 -20.60
CA ARG A 547 -12.13 13.46 -20.16
C ARG A 547 -12.75 14.25 -19.02
N GLU A 548 -14.04 14.53 -19.11
CA GLU A 548 -14.81 15.07 -18.00
C GLU A 548 -15.31 13.96 -17.07
N VAL A 549 -15.18 14.18 -15.76
CA VAL A 549 -15.68 13.31 -14.71
C VAL A 549 -16.67 14.08 -13.87
N ASN A 550 -17.81 13.45 -13.59
CA ASN A 550 -18.85 13.97 -12.71
C ASN A 550 -19.03 13.01 -11.54
N VAL A 551 -18.66 13.44 -10.35
CA VAL A 551 -18.76 12.63 -9.11
C VAL A 551 -19.97 13.07 -8.32
N ASN A 552 -20.97 12.20 -8.21
CA ASN A 552 -22.16 12.47 -7.41
C ASN A 552 -21.88 12.26 -5.91
N LEU A 553 -22.00 13.33 -5.14
CA LEU A 553 -21.78 13.37 -3.69
C LEU A 553 -23.11 13.54 -2.92
N SER A 554 -24.23 13.64 -3.61
CA SER A 554 -25.56 13.85 -3.01
C SER A 554 -26.01 12.70 -2.11
N SER A 555 -25.53 11.49 -2.35
CA SER A 555 -25.83 10.28 -1.56
C SER A 555 -25.04 10.18 -0.24
N LEU A 556 -24.15 11.12 0.04
CA LEU A 556 -23.45 11.20 1.34
C LEU A 556 -24.43 11.69 2.43
N ASN A 557 -24.19 11.25 3.66
CA ASN A 557 -24.98 11.69 4.82
C ASN A 557 -24.97 13.21 4.97
N ALA A 558 -26.05 13.78 5.47
CA ALA A 558 -26.19 15.23 5.66
C ALA A 558 -25.07 15.82 6.53
N SER A 559 -24.66 15.11 7.59
CA SER A 559 -23.55 15.53 8.46
C SER A 559 -22.21 15.62 7.71
N VAL A 560 -21.94 14.71 6.79
CA VAL A 560 -20.74 14.76 5.94
C VAL A 560 -20.83 15.94 4.97
N ARG A 561 -22.00 16.18 4.37
CA ARG A 561 -22.19 17.24 3.39
C ARG A 561 -22.16 18.64 3.99
N ALA A 562 -22.55 18.80 5.24
CA ALA A 562 -22.58 20.11 5.93
C ALA A 562 -21.18 20.73 6.12
N ASN A 563 -20.12 19.92 6.16
CA ASN A 563 -18.73 20.37 6.29
C ASN A 563 -17.81 19.52 5.43
N MET A 564 -18.08 19.45 4.13
CA MET A 564 -17.45 18.48 3.25
C MET A 564 -16.14 18.99 2.67
N GLN A 565 -15.10 18.18 2.80
CA GLN A 565 -13.87 18.28 2.01
C GLN A 565 -13.85 17.19 0.95
N VAL A 566 -13.22 17.48 -0.18
CA VAL A 566 -12.97 16.51 -1.24
C VAL A 566 -11.47 16.39 -1.47
N MET A 567 -11.02 15.17 -1.62
CA MET A 567 -9.64 14.85 -2.02
C MET A 567 -9.65 14.22 -3.40
N ILE A 568 -8.92 14.81 -4.34
CA ILE A 568 -8.54 14.20 -5.60
C ILE A 568 -7.13 13.66 -5.42
N GLU A 569 -6.96 12.36 -5.55
CA GLU A 569 -5.67 11.70 -5.35
C GLU A 569 -5.27 10.92 -6.60
N PHE A 570 -4.06 11.18 -7.08
CA PHE A 570 -3.41 10.38 -8.11
C PHE A 570 -2.29 9.57 -7.46
N VAL A 571 -2.29 8.24 -7.70
CA VAL A 571 -1.26 7.31 -7.21
C VAL A 571 -0.49 6.80 -8.41
N SER A 572 0.81 7.04 -8.42
CA SER A 572 1.70 6.64 -9.50
C SER A 572 2.05 5.14 -9.45
N ASP A 573 1.96 4.46 -10.57
CA ASP A 573 2.62 3.17 -10.84
C ASP A 573 3.82 3.34 -11.80
N GLY A 574 4.37 4.55 -11.88
CA GLY A 574 5.48 4.88 -12.77
C GLY A 574 5.05 5.08 -14.23
N GLY A 575 3.80 5.44 -14.47
CA GLY A 575 3.22 5.67 -15.78
C GLY A 575 3.59 7.00 -16.42
N ASN A 576 2.64 7.61 -17.10
CA ASN A 576 2.83 8.85 -17.85
C ASN A 576 2.33 10.07 -17.09
N ASN A 577 2.61 11.27 -17.59
CA ASN A 577 2.13 12.51 -16.99
C ASN A 577 0.60 12.52 -16.89
N PHE A 578 0.10 13.00 -15.77
CA PHE A 578 -1.32 13.18 -15.50
C PHE A 578 -1.62 14.69 -15.41
N PHE A 579 -2.66 15.14 -16.06
CA PHE A 579 -3.09 16.53 -16.09
C PHE A 579 -4.50 16.66 -15.53
N LEU A 580 -4.74 17.73 -14.76
CA LEU A 580 -6.03 18.03 -14.11
C LEU A 580 -6.40 19.49 -14.34
N ASP A 581 -7.66 19.76 -14.69
CA ASP A 581 -8.15 21.09 -14.96
C ASP A 581 -9.64 21.22 -14.71
N ASP A 582 -10.18 22.45 -14.69
CA ASP A 582 -11.60 22.77 -14.63
C ASP A 582 -12.35 22.10 -13.48
N ILE A 583 -11.82 22.13 -12.26
CA ILE A 583 -12.56 21.62 -11.09
C ILE A 583 -13.70 22.60 -10.76
N ARG A 584 -14.90 22.07 -10.67
CA ARG A 584 -16.09 22.87 -10.33
C ARG A 584 -17.10 22.08 -9.50
N TRP A 585 -17.75 22.79 -8.59
CA TRP A 585 -18.96 22.34 -7.93
C TRP A 585 -20.18 22.82 -8.69
N THR A 586 -21.13 21.94 -8.90
CA THR A 586 -22.43 22.32 -9.45
C THR A 586 -23.55 21.95 -8.47
N GLN A 587 -24.39 22.90 -8.17
CA GLN A 587 -25.61 22.67 -7.37
C GLN A 587 -26.79 22.15 -8.22
N THR A 588 -26.74 22.39 -9.52
CA THR A 588 -27.69 21.85 -10.47
C THR A 588 -26.93 20.84 -11.35
N MET A 589 -27.49 19.66 -11.52
CA MET A 589 -27.19 18.93 -12.74
C MET A 589 -27.52 19.92 -13.86
N GLY A 590 -26.47 20.40 -14.58
CA GLY A 590 -26.71 21.08 -15.83
C GLY A 590 -27.65 20.15 -16.61
N SER A 591 -28.60 20.73 -17.32
CA SER A 591 -29.60 20.01 -18.08
C SER A 591 -29.11 18.93 -19.05
N ASN A 592 -27.80 18.66 -19.04
CA ASN A 592 -27.10 17.62 -19.81
C ASN A 592 -26.73 16.35 -19.02
N ALA A 593 -27.07 16.26 -17.73
CA ALA A 593 -27.04 15.00 -16.98
C ALA A 593 -28.47 14.62 -16.60
N LEU A 594 -29.31 14.53 -17.58
CA LEU A 594 -30.51 13.72 -17.49
C LEU A 594 -30.05 12.31 -17.07
N SER A 595 -30.68 11.73 -16.05
CA SER A 595 -30.80 10.29 -15.92
C SER A 595 -31.44 9.83 -17.23
N GLN A 596 -30.60 9.51 -18.20
CA GLN A 596 -31.08 9.07 -19.50
C GLN A 596 -31.67 7.70 -19.23
N GLU A 597 -33.00 7.60 -19.24
CA GLU A 597 -33.60 6.30 -19.40
C GLU A 597 -32.90 5.64 -20.60
N PRO A 598 -32.42 4.40 -20.44
CA PRO A 598 -31.74 3.72 -21.52
C PRO A 598 -32.68 3.53 -22.71
N ALA A 599 -32.21 3.73 -23.92
CA ALA A 599 -32.91 3.29 -25.08
C ALA A 599 -33.10 1.76 -25.02
N ARG A 600 -34.22 1.25 -25.44
CA ARG A 600 -34.45 -0.19 -25.55
C ARG A 600 -34.13 -0.64 -26.96
N VAL A 601 -33.32 -1.67 -27.11
CA VAL A 601 -32.90 -2.23 -28.38
C VAL A 601 -33.32 -3.71 -28.45
N TYR A 602 -34.21 -4.04 -29.35
CA TYR A 602 -34.74 -5.41 -29.46
C TYR A 602 -35.17 -5.75 -30.93
N PRO A 603 -35.11 -7.07 -31.34
CA PRO A 603 -34.50 -8.13 -30.57
C PRO A 603 -32.99 -7.98 -30.48
N ASN A 604 -32.39 -8.49 -29.45
CA ASN A 604 -30.95 -8.58 -29.30
C ASN A 604 -30.65 -9.94 -28.64
N PRO A 605 -30.17 -10.95 -29.37
CA PRO A 605 -29.64 -10.92 -30.74
C PRO A 605 -30.62 -10.56 -31.87
N ALA A 606 -30.11 -9.98 -32.94
CA ALA A 606 -30.83 -9.59 -34.14
C ALA A 606 -30.34 -10.33 -35.38
N THR A 607 -31.24 -10.66 -36.32
CA THR A 607 -30.88 -11.31 -37.59
C THR A 607 -30.71 -10.32 -38.77
N HIS A 608 -31.70 -9.52 -39.04
CA HIS A 608 -31.69 -8.58 -40.18
C HIS A 608 -32.29 -7.21 -39.83
N ARG A 609 -32.97 -7.12 -38.71
CA ARG A 609 -33.59 -5.87 -38.26
C ARG A 609 -33.59 -5.77 -36.76
N VAL A 610 -33.43 -4.53 -36.23
CA VAL A 610 -33.52 -4.19 -34.81
C VAL A 610 -34.46 -2.99 -34.63
N GLN A 611 -35.15 -2.96 -33.51
CA GLN A 611 -35.97 -1.81 -33.13
C GLN A 611 -35.27 -1.07 -31.98
N VAL A 612 -35.30 0.25 -32.05
CA VAL A 612 -34.76 1.14 -31.02
C VAL A 612 -35.91 2.01 -30.50
N GLU A 613 -36.22 1.86 -29.27
CA GLU A 613 -37.19 2.70 -28.56
C GLU A 613 -36.46 3.73 -27.71
N LEU A 614 -36.63 5.00 -28.07
CA LEU A 614 -36.02 6.12 -27.36
C LEU A 614 -36.87 6.53 -26.18
N PRO A 615 -36.25 7.00 -25.06
CA PRO A 615 -37.00 7.61 -23.97
C PRO A 615 -37.83 8.77 -24.42
N ALA A 616 -39.02 8.96 -23.80
CA ALA A 616 -39.96 10.02 -24.17
C ALA A 616 -39.37 11.44 -24.07
N ALA A 617 -38.31 11.61 -23.30
CA ALA A 617 -37.60 12.87 -23.13
C ALA A 617 -36.68 13.22 -24.32
N VAL A 618 -36.41 12.28 -25.22
CA VAL A 618 -35.54 12.47 -26.40
C VAL A 618 -36.39 12.96 -27.56
N SER A 619 -36.30 14.23 -27.89
CA SER A 619 -37.02 14.86 -29.00
C SER A 619 -36.03 15.45 -29.99
N GLY A 620 -36.43 15.55 -31.28
CA GLY A 620 -35.60 16.14 -32.33
C GLY A 620 -34.86 15.11 -33.17
N LYS A 621 -33.80 15.54 -33.85
CA LYS A 621 -33.01 14.65 -34.74
C LYS A 621 -32.07 13.78 -33.90
N VAL A 622 -32.10 12.49 -34.17
CA VAL A 622 -31.22 11.50 -33.54
C VAL A 622 -30.42 10.77 -34.65
N GLU A 623 -29.16 10.58 -34.43
CA GLU A 623 -28.29 9.78 -35.25
C GLU A 623 -27.98 8.45 -34.53
N ILE A 624 -28.25 7.34 -35.20
CA ILE A 624 -27.92 6.01 -34.71
C ILE A 624 -26.83 5.44 -35.58
N THR A 625 -25.68 5.15 -35.01
CA THR A 625 -24.51 4.67 -35.75
C THR A 625 -24.19 3.22 -35.34
N LEU A 626 -24.17 2.32 -36.31
CA LEU A 626 -23.71 0.94 -36.14
C LEU A 626 -22.19 0.87 -36.37
N ARG A 627 -21.46 0.31 -35.43
CA ARG A 627 -20.00 0.21 -35.47
C ARG A 627 -19.51 -1.20 -35.15
N GLU A 628 -18.35 -1.57 -35.70
CA GLU A 628 -17.59 -2.72 -35.23
C GLU A 628 -17.02 -2.46 -33.83
N ILE A 629 -17.12 -3.44 -32.93
CA ILE A 629 -16.48 -3.35 -31.61
C ILE A 629 -14.95 -3.39 -31.74
N ALA A 630 -14.42 -4.29 -32.60
CA ALA A 630 -13.01 -4.35 -32.93
C ALA A 630 -12.65 -3.28 -33.95
N GLY A 631 -11.93 -2.23 -33.52
CA GLY A 631 -11.45 -1.16 -34.41
C GLY A 631 -12.37 0.06 -34.56
N GLY A 632 -13.60 0.06 -34.02
CA GLY A 632 -14.49 1.23 -33.99
C GLY A 632 -14.98 1.74 -35.36
N ARG A 633 -14.79 0.95 -36.43
CA ARG A 633 -15.19 1.32 -37.80
C ARG A 633 -16.71 1.50 -37.88
N THR A 634 -17.15 2.63 -38.36
CA THR A 634 -18.56 2.88 -38.68
C THR A 634 -18.97 2.01 -39.86
N ILE A 635 -20.04 1.23 -39.69
CA ILE A 635 -20.63 0.37 -40.74
C ILE A 635 -21.76 1.10 -41.39
N GLN A 636 -22.69 1.68 -40.62
CA GLN A 636 -23.85 2.40 -41.15
C GLN A 636 -24.30 3.47 -40.18
N VAL A 637 -24.85 4.56 -40.71
CA VAL A 637 -25.44 5.65 -39.96
C VAL A 637 -26.92 5.77 -40.36
N TYR A 638 -27.79 5.85 -39.36
CA TYR A 638 -29.24 6.00 -39.54
C TYR A 638 -29.66 7.36 -38.95
N PRO A 639 -29.89 8.36 -39.80
CA PRO A 639 -30.47 9.62 -39.36
C PRO A 639 -31.97 9.44 -39.09
N VAL A 640 -32.39 9.72 -37.88
CA VAL A 640 -33.77 9.55 -37.45
C VAL A 640 -34.30 10.84 -36.90
N THR A 641 -35.52 11.19 -37.20
CA THR A 641 -36.25 12.26 -36.50
C THR A 641 -37.03 11.61 -35.36
N GLY A 642 -36.83 12.07 -34.14
CA GLY A 642 -37.43 11.46 -32.94
C GLY A 642 -38.90 11.22 -33.10
N SER A 643 -39.35 10.00 -32.85
CA SER A 643 -40.72 9.54 -32.96
C SER A 643 -41.21 9.05 -31.62
N ASN A 644 -42.53 9.19 -31.34
CA ASN A 644 -43.16 8.65 -30.15
C ASN A 644 -43.40 7.14 -30.19
N GLY A 645 -42.52 6.38 -30.88
CA GLY A 645 -42.58 4.92 -31.00
C GLY A 645 -41.30 4.27 -31.45
N PRO A 646 -41.26 2.93 -31.50
CA PRO A 646 -40.06 2.17 -31.87
C PRO A 646 -39.59 2.50 -33.29
N ILE A 647 -38.30 2.73 -33.44
CA ILE A 647 -37.60 3.02 -34.70
C ILE A 647 -37.01 1.72 -35.24
N GLY A 648 -37.48 1.27 -36.37
CA GLY A 648 -36.95 0.08 -37.05
C GLY A 648 -35.68 0.41 -37.85
N LEU A 649 -34.60 -0.31 -37.56
CA LEU A 649 -33.33 -0.20 -38.28
C LEU A 649 -33.07 -1.52 -39.02
N ASP A 650 -32.96 -1.46 -40.38
CA ASP A 650 -32.56 -2.60 -41.16
C ASP A 650 -31.03 -2.72 -41.13
N LEU A 651 -30.53 -3.88 -40.72
CA LEU A 651 -29.12 -4.15 -40.69
C LEU A 651 -28.58 -4.36 -42.13
N PRO A 652 -27.33 -3.96 -42.41
CA PRO A 652 -26.75 -4.14 -43.76
C PRO A 652 -26.80 -5.59 -44.24
N ALA A 653 -27.16 -5.79 -45.49
CA ALA A 653 -27.13 -7.11 -46.08
C ALA A 653 -25.70 -7.66 -46.11
N GLY A 654 -25.51 -8.87 -45.59
CA GLY A 654 -24.19 -9.50 -45.47
C GLY A 654 -23.39 -9.07 -44.25
N LEU A 655 -24.00 -8.45 -43.27
CA LEU A 655 -23.35 -8.20 -41.95
C LEU A 655 -23.01 -9.56 -41.30
N ALA A 656 -21.75 -9.75 -40.95
CA ALA A 656 -21.30 -11.01 -40.33
C ALA A 656 -21.92 -11.22 -38.97
N ALA A 657 -22.17 -12.46 -38.56
CA ALA A 657 -22.58 -12.78 -37.21
C ALA A 657 -21.47 -12.34 -36.23
N GLY A 658 -21.87 -11.67 -35.17
CA GLY A 658 -20.89 -11.12 -34.20
C GLY A 658 -21.45 -10.03 -33.30
N ALA A 659 -20.56 -9.36 -32.57
CA ALA A 659 -20.92 -8.27 -31.67
C ALA A 659 -20.58 -6.91 -32.28
N TYR A 660 -21.55 -6.02 -32.24
CA TYR A 660 -21.49 -4.65 -32.76
C TYR A 660 -21.87 -3.65 -31.68
N LEU A 661 -21.63 -2.36 -31.95
CA LEU A 661 -22.01 -1.26 -31.06
C LEU A 661 -23.01 -0.35 -31.80
N LEU A 662 -24.14 -0.12 -31.16
CA LEU A 662 -25.07 0.95 -31.56
C LEU A 662 -24.78 2.20 -30.71
N ASP A 663 -24.34 3.28 -31.33
CA ASP A 663 -24.08 4.59 -30.74
C ASP A 663 -25.25 5.53 -31.14
N ILE A 664 -26.11 5.83 -30.18
CA ILE A 664 -27.33 6.61 -30.37
C ILE A 664 -27.09 8.01 -29.84
N ARG A 665 -27.20 9.06 -30.66
CA ARG A 665 -26.92 10.45 -30.29
C ARG A 665 -28.01 11.40 -30.78
N SER A 666 -28.45 12.32 -29.91
CA SER A 666 -29.23 13.47 -30.38
C SER A 666 -28.33 14.52 -31.02
N SER A 667 -28.83 15.23 -32.02
CA SER A 667 -28.08 16.24 -32.78
C SER A 667 -27.71 17.48 -31.92
N ASP A 668 -28.45 17.74 -30.86
CA ASP A 668 -28.19 18.81 -29.90
C ASP A 668 -27.22 18.37 -28.75
N GLY A 669 -26.77 17.10 -28.78
CA GLY A 669 -25.87 16.53 -27.75
C GLY A 669 -26.55 16.26 -26.40
N SER A 670 -27.86 16.42 -26.29
CA SER A 670 -28.61 16.22 -25.04
C SER A 670 -28.77 14.73 -24.66
N TYR A 671 -28.68 13.82 -25.64
CA TYR A 671 -28.82 12.38 -25.43
C TYR A 671 -27.68 11.60 -26.11
N ARG A 672 -27.11 10.63 -25.39
CA ARG A 672 -26.22 9.63 -25.93
C ARG A 672 -26.37 8.32 -25.19
N PHE A 673 -26.54 7.22 -25.95
CA PHE A 673 -26.63 5.87 -25.42
C PHE A 673 -25.84 4.90 -26.29
N LEU A 674 -25.17 3.98 -25.66
CA LEU A 674 -24.34 2.93 -26.31
C LEU A 674 -24.87 1.56 -25.92
N GLU A 675 -25.26 0.76 -26.91
CA GLU A 675 -25.76 -0.58 -26.71
C GLU A 675 -24.95 -1.60 -27.50
N LYS A 676 -24.66 -2.74 -26.92
CA LYS A 676 -24.05 -3.86 -27.60
C LYS A 676 -25.11 -4.65 -28.31
N LEU A 677 -25.03 -4.72 -29.65
CA LEU A 677 -25.90 -5.52 -30.50
C LEU A 677 -25.20 -6.82 -30.87
N LEU A 678 -25.85 -7.93 -30.62
CA LEU A 678 -25.46 -9.24 -31.14
C LEU A 678 -26.21 -9.49 -32.43
N VAL A 679 -25.49 -9.88 -33.51
CA VAL A 679 -26.06 -10.24 -34.82
C VAL A 679 -25.82 -11.72 -35.07
N GLU A 680 -26.88 -12.47 -35.43
CA GLU A 680 -26.88 -13.89 -35.74
C GLU A 680 -26.98 -14.17 -37.25
#